data_2c4e246f01410f5d2020ca5b34b08c05
#
_entry.id   2c4e246f01410f5d2020ca5b34b08c05
#
_cell.length_a   1.000
_cell.length_b   1.000
_cell.length_c   1.000
_cell.angle_alpha   90.00
_cell.angle_beta   90.00
_cell.angle_gamma   90.00
#
_symmetry.space_group_name_H-M   'P 1'
#
loop_
_entity.id
_entity.type
_entity.pdbx_description
1 polymer ?
#
loop_
_entity_poly.entity_id
_entity_poly.type
_entity_poly.pdbx_seq_one_letter_code
_entity_poly.pdbx_strand_id
1 'polypeptide(L)'
;MYRLLCLFCFSGLLVQSQVQQLDEVVLSAQRLKSDIQPLSATIVSDSLNLNFTQEIGGLLQQIPSLFVSSQQNFTQDTRIAIRGYGARATFGIRGIKVLLDGIPITTPDGQTQLDHIPLSQIGTIEVLRGLSSGLYGNASGGVISLQSAPIISETNIAVALGDFQSQSLMAQWSKAQEKNRFRAIVAHQKQHGYREWSGFENTLVSLSNEFDLKNSSTLNIDYSFFNSPYAYDAGGLTLTQVNENRKQARQANLNYNAGERVQQHQLSARLETKNWQSYAFYTRRQLDARLPFVYGGQIDLGRDYFGLGTQTSGTKNKWLWQYGIESAAQHDARIRFENNMGAKGEETLHQNERFYSLGAYGITEFSYLDWRLRTALRADMHRITLTDFLDTNTGKKDLAAVSPSIAIHREFSRFFSSYVRWGTGFETPSLNELSANPSGKTGFNNALEPQKSSETELGILFRKKKFDASLTFFYTKTKNEILPFELETFPGQNFYKNIGQTTRKGIELEGNWQFAISGNLTFSYSRGHYQTETKKELPNVPKHQFATTLQQHIGKSTLALHTRSVGARFADNENKVPVPHFWTADVTIKHNWRKSALVIGVNNIADTQYFDNIRINAFGGRFYEPAATRQAFLRVVVSF
;
A
#
# COMPACT_ATOMS: atom_id res chain seq x y z
N MET A 1 -40.32 9.43 -14.19
CA MET A 1 -38.99 9.99 -14.39
C MET A 1 -38.11 8.94 -15.09
N TYR A 2 -38.55 8.51 -16.26
CA TYR A 2 -37.91 7.53 -17.16
C TYR A 2 -37.86 8.17 -18.53
N ARG A 3 -36.74 8.83 -18.92
CA ARG A 3 -36.41 9.24 -20.30
C ARG A 3 -35.10 10.05 -20.25
N LEU A 4 -33.95 9.36 -20.17
CA LEU A 4 -32.66 9.87 -20.67
C LEU A 4 -31.62 8.71 -20.67
N LEU A 5 -31.94 7.68 -21.42
CA LEU A 5 -31.04 6.56 -21.70
C LEU A 5 -31.22 6.13 -23.15
N CYS A 6 -30.88 6.97 -24.08
CA CYS A 6 -30.72 6.61 -25.51
C CYS A 6 -30.06 7.77 -26.23
N LEU A 7 -28.95 7.50 -26.87
CA LEU A 7 -28.28 8.15 -27.98
C LEU A 7 -26.78 8.37 -27.75
N PHE A 8 -26.02 7.28 -27.84
CA PHE A 8 -24.69 7.34 -28.42
C PHE A 8 -24.51 6.21 -29.45
N CYS A 9 -25.12 6.43 -30.62
CA CYS A 9 -24.74 5.72 -31.83
C CYS A 9 -23.44 6.34 -32.34
N PHE A 10 -22.32 5.65 -32.18
CA PHE A 10 -21.04 6.03 -32.74
C PHE A 10 -20.87 5.47 -34.14
N SER A 11 -20.84 6.34 -35.13
CA SER A 11 -20.37 6.08 -36.48
C SER A 11 -18.87 5.76 -36.43
N GLY A 12 -18.51 4.58 -36.93
CA GLY A 12 -17.13 4.09 -36.94
C GLY A 12 -16.25 4.90 -37.91
N LEU A 13 -15.29 5.64 -37.35
CA LEU A 13 -14.14 6.11 -38.09
C LEU A 13 -12.97 5.11 -37.84
N LEU A 14 -12.63 4.38 -38.90
CA LEU A 14 -11.44 3.51 -38.93
C LEU A 14 -10.17 4.36 -38.83
N VAL A 15 -9.61 4.49 -37.67
CA VAL A 15 -8.25 4.99 -37.46
C VAL A 15 -7.37 3.80 -37.15
N GLN A 16 -6.40 3.52 -38.03
CA GLN A 16 -5.36 2.54 -37.76
C GLN A 16 -4.48 3.05 -36.59
N SER A 17 -4.71 2.52 -35.42
CA SER A 17 -3.77 2.66 -34.29
C SER A 17 -2.88 1.42 -34.28
N GLN A 18 -1.59 1.61 -34.16
CA GLN A 18 -0.65 0.53 -33.91
C GLN A 18 -1.03 -0.17 -32.60
N VAL A 19 -1.35 -1.44 -32.70
CA VAL A 19 -1.57 -2.31 -31.53
C VAL A 19 -0.21 -2.48 -30.87
N GLN A 20 0.00 -1.84 -29.74
CA GLN A 20 1.10 -2.17 -28.86
C GLN A 20 0.78 -3.54 -28.27
N GLN A 21 1.50 -4.55 -28.72
CA GLN A 21 1.42 -5.89 -28.16
C GLN A 21 2.01 -5.77 -26.75
N LEU A 22 1.18 -5.96 -25.73
CA LEU A 22 1.66 -6.04 -24.35
C LEU A 22 2.61 -7.23 -24.26
N ASP A 23 3.86 -6.97 -23.91
CA ASP A 23 4.83 -8.01 -23.60
C ASP A 23 4.28 -8.90 -22.48
N GLU A 24 4.65 -10.17 -22.50
CA GLU A 24 4.25 -11.14 -21.49
C GLU A 24 4.75 -10.66 -20.11
N VAL A 25 3.83 -10.22 -19.25
CA VAL A 25 4.18 -9.64 -17.95
C VAL A 25 4.53 -10.76 -16.99
N VAL A 26 5.82 -10.91 -16.72
CA VAL A 26 6.32 -11.84 -15.70
C VAL A 26 6.14 -11.20 -14.32
N LEU A 27 5.38 -11.85 -13.43
CA LEU A 27 5.17 -11.40 -12.07
C LEU A 27 6.46 -11.51 -11.24
N SER A 28 7.08 -10.37 -10.97
CA SER A 28 8.31 -10.28 -10.17
C SER A 28 8.05 -10.50 -8.68
N ALA A 29 6.88 -10.10 -8.20
CA ALA A 29 6.48 -10.25 -6.80
C ALA A 29 6.33 -11.71 -6.35
N GLN A 30 6.25 -12.67 -7.26
CA GLN A 30 6.25 -14.10 -6.93
C GLN A 30 7.64 -14.67 -6.62
N ARG A 31 8.70 -13.86 -6.70
CA ARG A 31 10.12 -14.21 -6.59
C ARG A 31 10.59 -15.17 -7.69
N LEU A 32 9.96 -16.31 -7.83
CA LEU A 32 10.29 -17.29 -8.86
C LEU A 32 9.71 -16.86 -10.21
N LYS A 33 10.56 -16.62 -11.21
CA LYS A 33 10.14 -16.27 -12.58
C LYS A 33 9.50 -17.51 -13.22
N SER A 34 8.19 -17.54 -13.28
CA SER A 34 7.39 -18.64 -13.81
C SER A 34 6.22 -18.08 -14.61
N ASP A 35 5.82 -18.79 -15.66
CA ASP A 35 4.72 -18.43 -16.58
C ASP A 35 3.34 -18.62 -15.93
N ILE A 36 3.28 -19.21 -14.73
CA ILE A 36 2.02 -19.46 -14.03
C ILE A 36 1.80 -18.51 -12.85
N GLN A 37 0.55 -18.24 -12.58
CA GLN A 37 0.10 -17.44 -11.42
C GLN A 37 -0.60 -18.35 -10.39
N PRO A 38 0.14 -19.00 -9.48
CA PRO A 38 -0.48 -19.84 -8.44
C PRO A 38 -0.93 -19.02 -7.22
N LEU A 39 -1.19 -17.74 -7.40
CA LEU A 39 -1.62 -16.73 -6.39
C LEU A 39 -2.55 -15.73 -7.04
N SER A 40 -3.49 -15.19 -6.28
CA SER A 40 -4.27 -14.01 -6.70
C SER A 40 -3.33 -12.82 -6.85
N ALA A 41 -3.15 -12.37 -8.07
CA ALA A 41 -2.29 -11.23 -8.38
C ALA A 41 -2.99 -10.28 -9.33
N THR A 42 -2.85 -8.98 -9.11
CA THR A 42 -3.33 -7.92 -10.00
C THR A 42 -2.16 -7.03 -10.38
N ILE A 43 -2.13 -6.63 -11.66
CA ILE A 43 -1.13 -5.70 -12.19
C ILE A 43 -1.83 -4.42 -12.63
N VAL A 44 -1.29 -3.29 -12.21
CA VAL A 44 -1.74 -1.95 -12.60
C VAL A 44 -0.60 -1.25 -13.32
N SER A 45 -0.73 -0.95 -14.59
CA SER A 45 0.29 -0.26 -15.40
C SER A 45 -0.27 0.98 -16.12
N ASP A 46 -1.30 0.82 -16.92
CA ASP A 46 -1.74 1.85 -17.87
C ASP A 46 -2.50 3.02 -17.23
N SER A 47 -3.08 2.84 -16.04
CA SER A 47 -3.83 3.88 -15.33
C SER A 47 -2.94 4.88 -14.57
N LEU A 48 -1.65 4.57 -14.39
CA LEU A 48 -0.70 5.41 -13.63
C LEU A 48 -0.57 6.83 -14.19
N ASN A 49 -0.76 7.01 -15.49
CA ASN A 49 -0.60 8.29 -16.18
C ASN A 49 -1.90 9.10 -16.34
N LEU A 50 -3.05 8.55 -15.95
CA LEU A 50 -4.36 9.18 -16.18
C LEU A 50 -4.89 9.91 -14.95
N ASN A 51 -4.48 9.53 -13.75
CA ASN A 51 -5.03 10.08 -12.52
C ASN A 51 -4.10 11.15 -11.94
N PHE A 52 -4.70 12.23 -11.43
CA PHE A 52 -4.04 13.14 -10.49
C PHE A 52 -4.19 12.54 -9.10
N THR A 53 -3.31 11.61 -8.76
CA THR A 53 -3.23 11.09 -7.39
C THR A 53 -1.98 11.65 -6.75
N GLN A 54 -2.11 12.18 -5.56
CA GLN A 54 -0.99 12.64 -4.77
C GLN A 54 -0.32 11.49 -4.01
N GLU A 55 -1.04 10.35 -3.92
CA GLU A 55 -0.60 9.13 -3.25
C GLU A 55 -0.94 7.88 -4.06
N ILE A 56 -0.15 6.84 -3.85
CA ILE A 56 -0.31 5.54 -4.51
C ILE A 56 -1.64 4.84 -4.16
N GLY A 57 -2.22 5.17 -3.01
CA GLY A 57 -3.49 4.59 -2.56
C GLY A 57 -4.60 4.71 -3.59
N GLY A 58 -4.70 5.84 -4.29
CA GLY A 58 -5.67 6.06 -5.35
C GLY A 58 -5.57 5.05 -6.50
N LEU A 59 -4.36 4.62 -6.84
CA LEU A 59 -4.09 3.66 -7.91
C LEU A 59 -4.50 2.23 -7.51
N LEU A 60 -4.47 1.92 -6.21
CA LEU A 60 -4.74 0.59 -5.68
C LEU A 60 -6.24 0.30 -5.47
N GLN A 61 -7.10 1.31 -5.51
CA GLN A 61 -8.54 1.19 -5.21
C GLN A 61 -9.33 0.29 -6.17
N GLN A 62 -8.79 -0.01 -7.35
CA GLN A 62 -9.41 -0.88 -8.33
C GLN A 62 -9.10 -2.37 -8.11
N ILE A 63 -8.30 -2.72 -7.11
CA ILE A 63 -7.90 -4.09 -6.83
C ILE A 63 -8.93 -4.75 -5.91
N PRO A 64 -9.44 -5.95 -6.22
CA PRO A 64 -10.44 -6.62 -5.40
C PRO A 64 -9.90 -6.95 -4.01
N SER A 65 -10.75 -6.85 -2.98
CA SER A 65 -10.42 -7.06 -1.55
C SER A 65 -9.32 -6.17 -1.00
N LEU A 66 -8.91 -5.12 -1.73
CA LEU A 66 -7.98 -4.10 -1.25
C LEU A 66 -8.79 -2.85 -0.90
N PHE A 67 -8.73 -2.44 0.35
CA PHE A 67 -9.40 -1.25 0.86
C PHE A 67 -8.38 -0.20 1.27
N VAL A 68 -8.56 1.02 0.76
CA VAL A 68 -7.71 2.17 1.05
C VAL A 68 -8.52 3.19 1.83
N SER A 69 -7.97 3.70 2.93
CA SER A 69 -8.55 4.75 3.77
C SER A 69 -7.49 5.76 4.20
N SER A 70 -7.90 6.87 4.79
CA SER A 70 -7.03 8.00 5.20
C SER A 70 -6.22 8.62 4.06
N GLN A 71 -6.79 8.66 2.85
CA GLN A 71 -6.11 9.13 1.65
C GLN A 71 -5.85 10.64 1.62
N GLN A 72 -6.56 11.41 2.44
CA GLN A 72 -6.45 12.86 2.49
C GLN A 72 -5.99 13.37 3.86
N ASN A 73 -5.54 12.47 4.71
CA ASN A 73 -4.90 12.80 5.97
C ASN A 73 -3.42 12.46 5.88
N PHE A 74 -2.62 13.41 5.41
CA PHE A 74 -1.19 13.25 5.14
C PHE A 74 -0.32 13.11 6.40
N THR A 75 -0.90 13.26 7.59
CA THR A 75 -0.22 13.02 8.88
C THR A 75 -0.36 11.57 9.37
N GLN A 76 -1.25 10.80 8.77
CA GLN A 76 -1.52 9.43 9.24
C GLN A 76 -1.12 8.38 8.23
N ASP A 77 -0.61 8.80 7.10
CA ASP A 77 -0.34 7.99 5.92
C ASP A 77 -1.56 7.22 5.40
N THR A 78 -1.53 6.87 4.15
CA THR A 78 -2.54 6.00 3.53
C THR A 78 -2.53 4.64 4.21
N ARG A 79 -3.69 4.20 4.68
CA ARG A 79 -3.90 2.86 5.23
C ARG A 79 -4.42 1.92 4.15
N ILE A 80 -3.82 0.74 4.06
CA ILE A 80 -4.21 -0.30 3.13
C ILE A 80 -4.54 -1.57 3.89
N ALA A 81 -5.69 -2.16 3.56
CA ALA A 81 -6.08 -3.49 4.03
C ALA A 81 -6.30 -4.41 2.83
N ILE A 82 -5.76 -5.63 2.88
CA ILE A 82 -5.99 -6.68 1.90
C ILE A 82 -6.64 -7.86 2.61
N ARG A 83 -7.83 -8.30 2.16
CA ARG A 83 -8.61 -9.36 2.82
C ARG A 83 -8.77 -9.13 4.35
N GLY A 84 -8.87 -7.85 4.76
CA GLY A 84 -8.97 -7.43 6.16
C GLY A 84 -7.66 -7.40 6.95
N TYR A 85 -6.55 -7.89 6.42
CA TYR A 85 -5.23 -7.64 7.01
C TYR A 85 -4.82 -6.18 6.78
N GLY A 86 -4.22 -5.56 7.77
CA GLY A 86 -3.86 -4.14 7.76
C GLY A 86 -4.94 -3.20 8.31
N ALA A 87 -6.20 -3.64 8.44
CA ALA A 87 -7.31 -2.81 8.93
C ALA A 87 -7.11 -2.30 10.38
N ARG A 88 -6.28 -2.98 11.18
CA ARG A 88 -5.92 -2.58 12.55
C ARG A 88 -4.94 -1.40 12.63
N ALA A 89 -4.27 -1.08 11.52
CA ALA A 89 -3.30 0.01 11.51
C ALA A 89 -3.98 1.33 11.87
N THR A 90 -3.38 2.04 12.82
CA THR A 90 -3.86 3.39 13.20
C THR A 90 -3.25 4.46 12.30
N PHE A 91 -2.12 4.16 11.69
CA PHE A 91 -1.42 4.95 10.67
C PHE A 91 -0.57 4.02 9.79
N GLY A 92 -0.35 4.39 8.53
CA GLY A 92 0.42 3.60 7.57
C GLY A 92 -0.15 2.21 7.30
N ILE A 93 0.70 1.28 6.91
CA ILE A 93 0.35 -0.08 6.50
C ILE A 93 0.93 -1.09 7.49
N ARG A 94 0.17 -2.15 7.80
CA ARG A 94 0.57 -3.28 8.63
C ARG A 94 0.23 -4.61 7.95
N GLY A 95 1.09 -5.62 8.17
CA GLY A 95 0.85 -6.98 7.68
C GLY A 95 0.91 -7.18 6.17
N ILE A 96 1.30 -6.15 5.43
CA ILE A 96 1.49 -6.17 3.98
C ILE A 96 2.93 -5.76 3.68
N LYS A 97 3.63 -6.59 2.91
CA LYS A 97 5.00 -6.29 2.48
C LYS A 97 4.97 -5.35 1.27
N VAL A 98 5.70 -4.25 1.32
CA VAL A 98 5.84 -3.33 0.19
C VAL A 98 7.29 -3.33 -0.27
N LEU A 99 7.47 -3.46 -1.58
CA LEU A 99 8.78 -3.50 -2.24
C LEU A 99 8.85 -2.40 -3.29
N LEU A 100 10.01 -1.79 -3.45
CA LEU A 100 10.36 -0.94 -4.60
C LEU A 100 11.54 -1.59 -5.32
N ASP A 101 11.34 -2.00 -6.56
CA ASP A 101 12.35 -2.71 -7.38
C ASP A 101 12.96 -3.94 -6.67
N GLY A 102 12.11 -4.68 -5.92
CA GLY A 102 12.51 -5.85 -5.15
C GLY A 102 13.15 -5.56 -3.79
N ILE A 103 13.40 -4.29 -3.46
CA ILE A 103 13.97 -3.86 -2.16
C ILE A 103 12.84 -3.56 -1.17
N PRO A 104 12.86 -4.12 0.05
CA PRO A 104 11.84 -3.84 1.05
C PRO A 104 11.85 -2.37 1.49
N ILE A 105 10.70 -1.68 1.35
CA ILE A 105 10.43 -0.39 2.00
C ILE A 105 9.65 -0.58 3.31
N THR A 106 9.03 -1.75 3.51
CA THR A 106 8.50 -2.17 4.80
C THR A 106 9.64 -2.32 5.80
N THR A 107 9.52 -1.65 6.94
CA THR A 107 10.49 -1.76 8.04
C THR A 107 10.55 -3.18 8.61
N PRO A 108 11.64 -3.57 9.28
CA PRO A 108 11.77 -4.91 9.88
C PRO A 108 10.64 -5.30 10.83
N ASP A 109 10.07 -4.35 11.57
CA ASP A 109 8.93 -4.56 12.47
C ASP A 109 7.57 -4.69 11.74
N GLY A 110 7.55 -4.57 10.39
CA GLY A 110 6.39 -4.78 9.55
C GLY A 110 5.50 -3.55 9.34
N GLN A 111 5.97 -2.33 9.62
CA GLN A 111 5.30 -1.08 9.26
C GLN A 111 5.73 -0.60 7.88
N THR A 112 4.87 0.15 7.18
CA THR A 112 5.22 0.82 5.93
C THR A 112 4.52 2.17 5.84
N GLN A 113 5.25 3.19 5.37
CA GLN A 113 4.73 4.47 4.90
C GLN A 113 4.93 4.55 3.39
N LEU A 114 4.02 5.25 2.69
CA LEU A 114 4.05 5.39 1.23
C LEU A 114 4.30 6.83 0.76
N ASP A 115 4.43 7.77 1.68
CA ASP A 115 4.57 9.20 1.46
C ASP A 115 5.81 9.60 0.63
N HIS A 116 6.87 8.82 0.73
CA HIS A 116 8.18 9.06 0.13
C HIS A 116 8.41 8.37 -1.22
N ILE A 117 7.36 7.76 -1.81
CA ILE A 117 7.49 7.00 -3.07
C ILE A 117 7.37 7.94 -4.27
N PRO A 118 8.33 7.95 -5.19
CA PRO A 118 8.27 8.76 -6.41
C PRO A 118 7.29 8.15 -7.42
N LEU A 119 6.02 8.51 -7.37
CA LEU A 119 4.97 7.95 -8.24
C LEU A 119 5.30 8.10 -9.74
N SER A 120 5.98 9.17 -10.14
CA SER A 120 6.41 9.38 -11.53
C SER A 120 7.46 8.37 -12.02
N GLN A 121 8.15 7.71 -11.10
CA GLN A 121 9.12 6.66 -11.41
C GLN A 121 8.45 5.30 -11.63
N ILE A 122 7.26 5.07 -11.08
CA ILE A 122 6.61 3.76 -11.09
C ILE A 122 6.01 3.47 -12.46
N GLY A 123 6.42 2.36 -13.06
CA GLY A 123 5.87 1.84 -14.32
C GLY A 123 4.81 0.78 -14.10
N THR A 124 4.96 -0.05 -13.07
CA THR A 124 4.04 -1.16 -12.79
C THR A 124 3.88 -1.38 -11.30
N ILE A 125 2.67 -1.71 -10.88
CA ILE A 125 2.36 -2.13 -9.52
C ILE A 125 1.81 -3.55 -9.58
N GLU A 126 2.44 -4.47 -8.85
CA GLU A 126 1.97 -5.84 -8.70
C GLU A 126 1.46 -6.03 -7.27
N VAL A 127 0.26 -6.57 -7.12
CA VAL A 127 -0.31 -6.88 -5.81
C VAL A 127 -0.61 -8.36 -5.71
N LEU A 128 0.11 -9.06 -4.83
CA LEU A 128 -0.20 -10.42 -4.43
C LEU A 128 -1.13 -10.37 -3.23
N ARG A 129 -2.30 -10.99 -3.32
CA ARG A 129 -3.27 -11.06 -2.24
C ARG A 129 -3.14 -12.38 -1.47
N GLY A 130 -3.44 -12.34 -0.17
CA GLY A 130 -3.39 -13.50 0.72
C GLY A 130 -2.03 -13.78 1.33
N LEU A 131 -1.94 -14.90 2.08
CA LEU A 131 -0.76 -15.21 2.88
C LEU A 131 0.50 -15.36 2.04
N SER A 132 1.43 -14.45 2.18
CA SER A 132 2.69 -14.41 1.43
C SER A 132 3.93 -14.61 2.32
N SER A 133 3.73 -15.04 3.57
CA SER A 133 4.85 -15.23 4.52
C SER A 133 5.84 -16.31 4.08
N GLY A 134 5.40 -17.33 3.33
CA GLY A 134 6.31 -18.31 2.73
C GLY A 134 7.30 -17.71 1.72
N LEU A 135 7.01 -16.52 1.20
CA LEU A 135 7.86 -15.77 0.28
C LEU A 135 8.61 -14.63 0.97
N TYR A 136 7.93 -13.87 1.85
CA TYR A 136 8.39 -12.57 2.35
C TYR A 136 8.40 -12.41 3.87
N GLY A 137 8.13 -13.48 4.63
CA GLY A 137 8.14 -13.45 6.09
C GLY A 137 6.93 -12.74 6.67
N ASN A 138 7.13 -11.69 7.43
CA ASN A 138 6.10 -10.89 8.12
C ASN A 138 5.16 -10.19 7.10
N ALA A 139 4.26 -10.97 6.42
CA ALA A 139 3.41 -10.52 5.31
C ALA A 139 2.12 -11.35 5.23
N SER A 140 1.25 -11.26 6.24
CA SER A 140 -0.02 -12.02 6.28
C SER A 140 -1.07 -11.54 5.29
N GLY A 141 -1.09 -10.24 4.93
CA GLY A 141 -2.09 -9.67 4.02
C GLY A 141 -1.74 -9.82 2.55
N GLY A 142 -0.46 -9.91 2.24
CA GLY A 142 0.01 -9.94 0.86
C GLY A 142 1.26 -9.09 0.60
N VAL A 143 1.51 -8.82 -0.67
CA VAL A 143 2.67 -8.04 -1.12
C VAL A 143 2.23 -6.99 -2.14
N ILE A 144 2.73 -5.79 -2.01
CA ILE A 144 2.66 -4.73 -3.02
C ILE A 144 4.08 -4.53 -3.55
N SER A 145 4.30 -4.84 -4.81
CA SER A 145 5.58 -4.67 -5.49
C SER A 145 5.48 -3.55 -6.51
N LEU A 146 6.27 -2.52 -6.30
CA LEU A 146 6.39 -1.36 -7.16
C LEU A 146 7.61 -1.55 -8.06
N GLN A 147 7.41 -1.44 -9.36
CA GLN A 147 8.48 -1.57 -10.34
C GLN A 147 8.68 -0.22 -11.04
N SER A 148 9.91 0.25 -11.04
CA SER A 148 10.27 1.46 -11.77
C SER A 148 10.13 1.25 -13.27
N ALA A 149 9.70 2.30 -13.99
CA ALA A 149 9.72 2.33 -15.44
C ALA A 149 11.17 2.23 -15.97
N PRO A 150 11.38 1.58 -17.10
CA PRO A 150 12.71 1.56 -17.74
C PRO A 150 13.30 2.96 -17.93
N ILE A 151 14.60 3.10 -17.75
CA ILE A 151 15.28 4.36 -17.95
C ILE A 151 15.57 4.53 -19.46
N ILE A 152 14.86 5.45 -20.08
CA ILE A 152 15.05 5.88 -21.47
C ILE A 152 15.56 7.33 -21.51
N SER A 153 16.20 7.75 -22.62
CA SER A 153 16.66 9.14 -22.75
C SER A 153 15.48 10.07 -22.99
N GLU A 154 15.10 10.84 -21.96
CA GLU A 154 14.00 11.79 -22.01
C GLU A 154 14.14 12.88 -20.94
N THR A 155 13.54 14.02 -21.21
CA THR A 155 13.35 15.08 -20.22
C THR A 155 11.88 15.41 -20.14
N ASN A 156 11.28 15.30 -18.96
CA ASN A 156 9.86 15.55 -18.73
C ASN A 156 9.69 16.63 -17.66
N ILE A 157 8.81 17.58 -17.94
CA ILE A 157 8.34 18.56 -16.95
C ILE A 157 6.82 18.40 -16.85
N ALA A 158 6.30 18.20 -15.66
CA ALA A 158 4.87 18.12 -15.41
C ALA A 158 4.46 19.16 -14.37
N VAL A 159 3.41 19.91 -14.68
CA VAL A 159 2.75 20.84 -13.77
C VAL A 159 1.31 20.42 -13.62
N ALA A 160 0.82 20.36 -12.38
CA ALA A 160 -0.58 20.09 -12.12
C ALA A 160 -1.16 21.10 -11.12
N LEU A 161 -2.40 21.49 -11.36
CA LEU A 161 -3.20 22.38 -10.52
C LEU A 161 -4.54 21.72 -10.27
N GLY A 162 -5.09 21.91 -9.09
CA GLY A 162 -6.40 21.34 -8.73
C GLY A 162 -7.09 22.15 -7.65
N ASP A 163 -8.29 21.70 -7.32
CA ASP A 163 -9.06 22.26 -6.20
C ASP A 163 -8.27 22.20 -4.88
N PHE A 164 -8.72 22.96 -3.90
CA PHE A 164 -8.07 23.13 -2.58
C PHE A 164 -6.65 23.69 -2.68
N GLN A 165 -6.41 24.52 -3.71
CA GLN A 165 -5.10 25.10 -4.02
C GLN A 165 -3.99 24.03 -4.19
N SER A 166 -4.38 22.87 -4.72
CA SER A 166 -3.43 21.79 -5.01
C SER A 166 -2.50 22.20 -6.15
N GLN A 167 -1.21 22.04 -5.93
CA GLN A 167 -0.15 22.32 -6.88
C GLN A 167 0.87 21.18 -6.87
N SER A 168 1.30 20.77 -8.05
CA SER A 168 2.40 19.81 -8.20
C SER A 168 3.30 20.21 -9.34
N LEU A 169 4.60 20.16 -9.10
CA LEU A 169 5.65 20.35 -10.09
C LEU A 169 6.55 19.12 -10.07
N MET A 170 6.85 18.55 -11.23
CA MET A 170 7.80 17.47 -11.39
C MET A 170 8.71 17.77 -12.57
N ALA A 171 10.01 17.56 -12.36
CA ALA A 171 11.02 17.57 -13.40
C ALA A 171 11.76 16.23 -13.36
N GLN A 172 11.86 15.59 -14.52
CA GLN A 172 12.62 14.38 -14.73
C GLN A 172 13.62 14.60 -15.83
N TRP A 173 14.86 14.22 -15.60
CA TRP A 173 15.89 14.10 -16.62
C TRP A 173 16.46 12.70 -16.58
N SER A 174 16.52 12.06 -17.73
CA SER A 174 17.08 10.71 -17.85
C SER A 174 17.90 10.57 -19.13
N LYS A 175 18.95 9.78 -19.05
CA LYS A 175 19.85 9.49 -20.16
C LYS A 175 20.21 8.01 -20.16
N ALA A 176 19.89 7.34 -21.24
CA ALA A 176 20.27 5.95 -21.48
C ALA A 176 21.44 5.92 -22.48
N GLN A 177 22.55 5.33 -22.05
CA GLN A 177 23.72 5.00 -22.86
C GLN A 177 23.90 3.48 -22.86
N GLU A 178 24.77 2.97 -23.73
CA GLU A 178 24.94 1.52 -23.91
C GLU A 178 25.23 0.76 -22.60
N LYS A 179 26.00 1.33 -21.68
CA LYS A 179 26.41 0.67 -20.43
C LYS A 179 25.99 1.40 -19.16
N ASN A 180 25.33 2.54 -19.29
CA ASN A 180 24.93 3.35 -18.16
C ASN A 180 23.61 4.06 -18.44
N ARG A 181 22.65 3.88 -17.55
CA ARG A 181 21.35 4.53 -17.61
C ARG A 181 21.13 5.32 -16.31
N PHE A 182 20.93 6.61 -16.45
CA PHE A 182 20.75 7.52 -15.31
C PHE A 182 19.40 8.23 -15.39
N ARG A 183 18.73 8.39 -14.24
CA ARG A 183 17.51 9.18 -14.07
C ARG A 183 17.59 10.01 -12.80
N ALA A 184 17.23 11.29 -12.92
CA ALA A 184 17.03 12.20 -11.80
C ALA A 184 15.60 12.75 -11.85
N ILE A 185 14.91 12.75 -10.72
CA ILE A 185 13.57 13.28 -10.53
C ILE A 185 13.60 14.26 -9.36
N VAL A 186 12.97 15.42 -9.55
CA VAL A 186 12.61 16.35 -8.47
C VAL A 186 11.11 16.57 -8.57
N ALA A 187 10.40 16.32 -7.48
CA ALA A 187 8.97 16.55 -7.40
C ALA A 187 8.65 17.39 -6.15
N HIS A 188 7.77 18.37 -6.34
CA HIS A 188 7.27 19.21 -5.25
C HIS A 188 5.75 19.25 -5.30
N GLN A 189 5.10 19.10 -4.14
CA GLN A 189 3.65 19.11 -4.01
C GLN A 189 3.24 19.96 -2.82
N LYS A 190 2.15 20.68 -2.99
CA LYS A 190 1.54 21.51 -1.94
C LYS A 190 0.04 21.59 -2.11
N GLN A 191 -0.70 21.58 -1.01
CA GLN A 191 -2.13 21.89 -1.00
C GLN A 191 -2.58 22.46 0.34
N HIS A 192 -3.67 23.19 0.34
CA HIS A 192 -4.33 23.64 1.58
C HIS A 192 -5.27 22.57 2.17
N GLY A 193 -5.69 21.59 1.33
CA GLY A 193 -6.57 20.50 1.72
C GLY A 193 -8.06 20.85 1.66
N TYR A 194 -8.90 19.81 1.69
CA TYR A 194 -10.37 19.92 1.66
C TYR A 194 -10.94 20.52 2.94
N ARG A 195 -10.34 20.16 4.08
CA ARG A 195 -10.74 20.64 5.39
C ARG A 195 -9.79 21.73 5.87
N GLU A 196 -10.29 22.57 6.77
CA GLU A 196 -9.44 23.45 7.55
C GLU A 196 -8.37 22.62 8.27
N TRP A 197 -7.13 23.10 8.36
CA TRP A 197 -6.01 22.41 8.99
C TRP A 197 -5.75 20.98 8.43
N SER A 198 -5.82 20.83 7.10
CA SER A 198 -5.49 19.57 6.41
C SER A 198 -4.49 19.74 5.26
N GLY A 199 -3.79 20.87 5.25
CA GLY A 199 -2.78 21.17 4.25
C GLY A 199 -1.48 20.41 4.46
N PHE A 200 -0.73 20.24 3.38
CA PHE A 200 0.61 19.67 3.42
C PHE A 200 1.50 20.26 2.34
N GLU A 201 2.80 20.06 2.52
CA GLU A 201 3.84 20.37 1.54
C GLU A 201 4.91 19.30 1.59
N ASN A 202 5.36 18.82 0.44
CA ASN A 202 6.50 17.90 0.37
C ASN A 202 7.37 18.14 -0.87
N THR A 203 8.62 17.73 -0.74
CA THR A 203 9.61 17.70 -1.82
C THR A 203 10.29 16.34 -1.83
N LEU A 204 10.40 15.75 -3.00
CA LEU A 204 11.08 14.49 -3.24
C LEU A 204 12.16 14.67 -4.29
N VAL A 205 13.35 14.12 -4.02
CA VAL A 205 14.44 13.97 -4.98
C VAL A 205 14.74 12.49 -5.11
N SER A 206 14.80 11.98 -6.34
CA SER A 206 15.17 10.59 -6.64
C SER A 206 16.25 10.55 -7.70
N LEU A 207 17.32 9.81 -7.43
CA LEU A 207 18.43 9.57 -8.34
C LEU A 207 18.57 8.07 -8.53
N SER A 208 18.51 7.59 -9.76
CA SER A 208 18.68 6.17 -10.11
C SER A 208 19.79 6.03 -11.13
N ASN A 209 20.67 5.09 -10.91
CA ASN A 209 21.74 4.77 -11.86
C ASN A 209 21.84 3.27 -12.06
N GLU A 210 21.80 2.83 -13.31
CA GLU A 210 21.88 1.44 -13.72
C GLU A 210 23.12 1.24 -14.61
N PHE A 211 24.01 0.35 -14.17
CA PHE A 211 25.26 0.03 -14.83
C PHE A 211 25.21 -1.39 -15.39
N ASP A 212 25.40 -1.54 -16.69
CA ASP A 212 25.64 -2.83 -17.30
C ASP A 212 27.12 -3.22 -17.12
N LEU A 213 27.33 -4.25 -16.33
CA LEU A 213 28.63 -4.80 -16.04
C LEU A 213 28.98 -5.91 -17.03
N LYS A 214 30.18 -6.48 -16.89
CA LYS A 214 30.59 -7.66 -17.68
C LYS A 214 29.69 -8.88 -17.33
N ASN A 215 29.65 -9.87 -18.20
CA ASN A 215 28.94 -11.16 -18.01
C ASN A 215 27.42 -11.02 -17.80
N SER A 216 26.77 -10.07 -18.50
CA SER A 216 25.33 -9.82 -18.39
C SER A 216 24.87 -9.56 -16.94
N SER A 217 25.67 -8.85 -16.18
CA SER A 217 25.35 -8.41 -14.83
C SER A 217 24.95 -6.95 -14.86
N THR A 218 24.04 -6.56 -13.98
CA THR A 218 23.56 -5.18 -13.84
C THR A 218 23.67 -4.74 -12.39
N LEU A 219 24.22 -3.55 -12.15
CA LEU A 219 24.25 -2.90 -10.84
C LEU A 219 23.34 -1.69 -10.86
N ASN A 220 22.33 -1.67 -10.01
CA ASN A 220 21.46 -0.53 -9.78
C ASN A 220 21.84 0.14 -8.46
N ILE A 221 21.94 1.46 -8.46
CA ILE A 221 22.17 2.29 -7.28
C ILE A 221 21.12 3.38 -7.27
N ASP A 222 20.32 3.43 -6.20
CA ASP A 222 19.24 4.39 -6.07
C ASP A 222 19.41 5.19 -4.78
N TYR A 223 19.18 6.48 -4.86
CA TYR A 223 19.11 7.39 -3.73
C TYR A 223 17.82 8.19 -3.79
N SER A 224 17.14 8.32 -2.67
CA SER A 224 15.99 9.21 -2.54
C SER A 224 16.10 10.07 -1.28
N PHE A 225 15.61 11.28 -1.40
CA PHE A 225 15.42 12.24 -0.33
C PHE A 225 13.98 12.73 -0.34
N PHE A 226 13.31 12.64 0.78
CA PHE A 226 11.95 13.14 0.98
C PHE A 226 11.95 14.11 2.16
N ASN A 227 11.28 15.25 1.99
CA ASN A 227 11.10 16.25 3.02
C ASN A 227 9.67 16.79 2.99
N SER A 228 8.93 16.62 4.08
CA SER A 228 7.65 17.26 4.35
C SER A 228 7.81 18.21 5.53
N PRO A 229 7.94 19.52 5.29
CA PRO A 229 8.13 20.49 6.35
C PRO A 229 6.90 20.65 7.23
N TYR A 230 5.73 20.31 6.72
CA TYR A 230 4.48 20.21 7.48
C TYR A 230 3.46 19.33 6.74
N ALA A 231 2.69 18.61 7.53
CA ALA A 231 1.39 18.07 7.19
C ALA A 231 0.48 18.31 8.40
N TYR A 232 -0.73 18.86 8.20
CA TYR A 232 -1.66 19.22 9.26
C TYR A 232 -2.76 18.17 9.44
N ASP A 233 -3.16 17.90 10.68
CA ASP A 233 -4.24 16.97 11.01
C ASP A 233 -5.50 17.72 11.42
N ALA A 234 -6.51 17.73 10.57
CA ALA A 234 -7.80 18.34 10.86
C ALA A 234 -8.59 17.63 11.97
N GLY A 235 -8.21 16.41 12.33
CA GLY A 235 -8.88 15.55 13.31
C GLY A 235 -10.27 15.09 12.89
N GLY A 236 -10.85 14.17 13.67
CA GLY A 236 -12.22 13.71 13.48
C GLY A 236 -13.25 14.64 14.14
N LEU A 237 -14.42 14.80 13.52
CA LEU A 237 -15.54 15.63 13.96
C LEU A 237 -16.66 14.79 14.58
N THR A 238 -17.43 15.33 15.50
CA THR A 238 -18.73 14.74 15.87
C THR A 238 -19.71 14.85 14.70
N LEU A 239 -20.77 14.03 14.68
CA LEU A 239 -21.75 14.08 13.61
C LEU A 239 -22.47 15.44 13.54
N THR A 240 -22.71 16.08 14.68
CA THR A 240 -23.26 17.45 14.76
C THR A 240 -22.35 18.43 14.04
N GLN A 241 -21.06 18.42 14.36
CA GLN A 241 -20.07 19.28 13.69
C GLN A 241 -19.95 19.01 12.19
N VAL A 242 -20.06 17.74 11.75
CA VAL A 242 -20.11 17.40 10.32
C VAL A 242 -21.32 18.02 9.63
N ASN A 243 -22.48 17.99 10.28
CA ASN A 243 -23.72 18.56 9.73
C ASN A 243 -23.69 20.09 9.69
N GLU A 244 -23.03 20.72 10.65
CA GLU A 244 -22.83 22.17 10.69
C GLU A 244 -21.85 22.62 9.59
N ASN A 245 -20.68 22.02 9.56
CA ASN A 245 -19.65 22.29 8.54
C ASN A 245 -18.67 21.10 8.39
N ARG A 246 -18.80 20.34 7.31
CA ARG A 246 -17.90 19.22 6.99
C ARG A 246 -16.42 19.60 6.85
N LYS A 247 -16.15 20.87 6.52
CA LYS A 247 -14.80 21.34 6.20
C LYS A 247 -14.05 21.85 7.43
N GLN A 248 -14.70 22.01 8.57
CA GLN A 248 -14.04 22.52 9.77
C GLN A 248 -13.00 21.54 10.32
N ALA A 249 -11.98 22.06 11.00
CA ALA A 249 -11.07 21.26 11.81
C ALA A 249 -11.67 21.04 13.21
N ARG A 250 -11.21 19.98 13.88
CA ARG A 250 -11.48 19.79 15.30
C ARG A 250 -10.73 20.83 16.12
N GLN A 251 -11.40 21.55 17.03
CA GLN A 251 -10.79 22.63 17.80
C GLN A 251 -9.53 22.19 18.58
N ALA A 252 -9.53 20.97 19.13
CA ALA A 252 -8.35 20.43 19.80
C ALA A 252 -7.13 20.33 18.86
N ASN A 253 -7.36 19.91 17.59
CA ASN A 253 -6.27 19.79 16.62
C ASN A 253 -5.66 21.17 16.28
N LEU A 254 -6.48 22.21 16.19
CA LEU A 254 -6.01 23.59 16.04
C LEU A 254 -5.23 24.07 17.27
N ASN A 255 -5.78 23.89 18.47
CA ASN A 255 -5.17 24.35 19.72
C ASN A 255 -3.80 23.72 19.98
N TYR A 256 -3.65 22.42 19.67
CA TYR A 256 -2.42 21.66 19.88
C TYR A 256 -1.48 21.67 18.67
N ASN A 257 -1.79 22.45 17.62
CA ASN A 257 -1.04 22.48 16.36
C ASN A 257 -0.80 21.06 15.79
N ALA A 258 -1.87 20.23 15.79
CA ALA A 258 -1.76 18.82 15.37
C ALA A 258 -1.26 18.68 13.92
N GLY A 259 -0.28 17.83 13.75
CA GLY A 259 0.37 17.63 12.45
C GLY A 259 1.72 16.96 12.60
N GLU A 260 2.47 16.88 11.51
CA GLU A 260 3.81 16.29 11.54
C GLU A 260 4.78 16.96 10.56
N ARG A 261 6.06 16.66 10.76
CA ARG A 261 7.18 16.92 9.84
C ARG A 261 7.92 15.63 9.62
N VAL A 262 8.32 15.38 8.38
CA VAL A 262 9.05 14.16 8.02
C VAL A 262 10.23 14.51 7.14
N GLN A 263 11.37 13.91 7.44
CA GLN A 263 12.53 13.90 6.56
C GLN A 263 13.05 12.47 6.42
N GLN A 264 13.31 12.02 5.20
CA GLN A 264 13.83 10.68 4.95
C GLN A 264 14.91 10.68 3.89
N HIS A 265 15.97 9.92 4.15
CA HIS A 265 17.01 9.56 3.18
C HIS A 265 17.00 8.05 3.00
N GLN A 266 17.10 7.60 1.76
CA GLN A 266 17.24 6.19 1.44
C GLN A 266 18.32 6.00 0.39
N LEU A 267 19.21 5.05 0.62
CA LEU A 267 20.22 4.59 -0.33
C LEU A 267 20.06 3.09 -0.51
N SER A 268 20.07 2.63 -1.74
CA SER A 268 20.01 1.21 -2.05
C SER A 268 20.92 0.83 -3.20
N ALA A 269 21.38 -0.42 -3.18
CA ALA A 269 22.15 -1.03 -4.26
C ALA A 269 21.62 -2.43 -4.54
N ARG A 270 21.49 -2.78 -5.82
CA ARG A 270 21.05 -4.10 -6.27
C ARG A 270 21.94 -4.59 -7.39
N LEU A 271 22.55 -5.74 -7.19
CA LEU A 271 23.35 -6.46 -8.18
C LEU A 271 22.57 -7.64 -8.70
N GLU A 272 22.37 -7.69 -9.99
CA GLU A 272 21.73 -8.79 -10.70
C GLU A 272 22.71 -9.45 -11.66
N THR A 273 22.71 -10.78 -11.64
CA THR A 273 23.42 -11.62 -12.60
C THR A 273 22.43 -12.63 -13.17
N LYS A 274 22.87 -13.48 -14.10
CA LYS A 274 22.00 -14.52 -14.69
C LYS A 274 21.27 -15.36 -13.64
N ASN A 275 21.94 -15.75 -12.54
CA ASN A 275 21.42 -16.69 -11.55
C ASN A 275 21.41 -16.13 -10.13
N TRP A 276 22.01 -14.97 -9.89
CA TRP A 276 22.12 -14.36 -8.56
C TRP A 276 21.56 -12.95 -8.55
N GLN A 277 20.90 -12.63 -7.46
CA GLN A 277 20.49 -11.27 -7.14
C GLN A 277 20.86 -10.98 -5.69
N SER A 278 21.50 -9.85 -5.46
CA SER A 278 21.80 -9.38 -4.10
C SER A 278 21.42 -7.92 -3.98
N TYR A 279 20.96 -7.52 -2.82
CA TYR A 279 20.66 -6.11 -2.52
C TYR A 279 21.14 -5.73 -1.13
N ALA A 280 21.38 -4.44 -0.98
CA ALA A 280 21.59 -3.80 0.32
C ALA A 280 20.90 -2.43 0.31
N PHE A 281 20.37 -2.01 1.44
CA PHE A 281 19.78 -0.69 1.59
C PHE A 281 19.98 -0.13 2.99
N TYR A 282 19.95 1.20 3.09
CA TYR A 282 19.92 1.95 4.35
C TYR A 282 18.89 3.07 4.23
N THR A 283 18.09 3.26 5.27
CA THR A 283 17.12 4.34 5.37
C THR A 283 17.23 5.01 6.73
N ARG A 284 17.26 6.35 6.72
CA ARG A 284 17.12 7.20 7.91
C ARG A 284 15.88 8.04 7.75
N ARG A 285 14.94 7.93 8.72
CA ARG A 285 13.71 8.72 8.80
C ARG A 285 13.66 9.48 10.11
N GLN A 286 13.34 10.74 10.04
CA GLN A 286 13.06 11.62 11.17
C GLN A 286 11.60 12.05 11.10
N LEU A 287 10.87 11.87 12.18
CA LEU A 287 9.48 12.26 12.34
C LEU A 287 9.33 13.11 13.59
N ASP A 288 8.66 14.24 13.43
CA ASP A 288 8.29 15.21 14.46
C ASP A 288 6.77 15.36 14.42
N ALA A 289 6.03 14.74 15.34
CA ALA A 289 4.58 14.73 15.31
C ALA A 289 3.97 15.40 16.55
N ARG A 290 2.87 16.12 16.34
CA ARG A 290 2.06 16.77 17.38
C ARG A 290 0.65 16.24 17.34
N LEU A 291 0.23 15.64 18.45
CA LEU A 291 -1.09 15.04 18.64
C LEU A 291 -1.98 15.97 19.48
N PRO A 292 -3.31 15.91 19.35
CA PRO A 292 -4.24 16.86 19.96
C PRO A 292 -4.55 16.55 21.44
N PHE A 293 -3.51 16.27 22.25
CA PHE A 293 -3.61 16.02 23.69
C PHE A 293 -2.28 16.33 24.40
N VAL A 294 -2.32 16.52 25.73
CA VAL A 294 -1.16 16.94 26.53
C VAL A 294 -0.15 15.82 26.69
N TYR A 295 -0.49 14.76 27.42
CA TYR A 295 0.47 13.74 27.87
C TYR A 295 1.01 12.91 26.70
N GLY A 296 2.32 13.01 26.43
CA GLY A 296 2.96 12.30 25.32
C GLY A 296 2.48 12.77 23.94
N GLY A 297 1.89 13.96 23.85
CA GLY A 297 1.30 14.49 22.63
C GLY A 297 2.31 15.03 21.62
N GLN A 298 3.59 15.21 21.98
CA GLN A 298 4.66 15.48 21.02
C GLN A 298 5.60 14.30 20.92
N ILE A 299 5.94 13.90 19.71
CA ILE A 299 6.73 12.71 19.39
C ILE A 299 7.91 13.13 18.53
N ASP A 300 9.12 12.86 19.01
CA ASP A 300 10.34 12.88 18.22
C ASP A 300 10.74 11.43 17.95
N LEU A 301 10.83 11.02 16.69
CA LEU A 301 11.24 9.69 16.30
C LEU A 301 12.38 9.76 15.28
N GLY A 302 13.54 9.29 15.67
CA GLY A 302 14.65 9.00 14.77
C GLY A 302 14.68 7.50 14.47
N ARG A 303 14.49 7.12 13.20
CA ARG A 303 14.51 5.72 12.76
C ARG A 303 15.63 5.49 11.77
N ASP A 304 16.50 4.54 12.08
CA ASP A 304 17.49 4.00 11.17
C ASP A 304 17.17 2.55 10.88
N TYR A 305 17.09 2.15 9.62
CA TYR A 305 16.99 0.74 9.29
C TYR A 305 17.77 0.39 8.03
N PHE A 306 18.34 -0.80 8.04
CA PHE A 306 19.11 -1.32 6.93
C PHE A 306 18.78 -2.78 6.71
N GLY A 307 19.03 -3.26 5.52
CA GLY A 307 18.86 -4.66 5.20
C GLY A 307 19.74 -5.09 4.05
N LEU A 308 19.97 -6.36 4.00
CA LEU A 308 20.66 -7.04 2.90
C LEU A 308 19.97 -8.36 2.60
N GLY A 309 20.01 -8.75 1.35
CA GLY A 309 19.47 -10.03 0.92
C GLY A 309 20.24 -10.55 -0.28
N THR A 310 20.31 -11.85 -0.36
CA THR A 310 20.86 -12.54 -1.52
C THR A 310 20.04 -13.76 -1.88
N GLN A 311 19.88 -14.00 -3.15
CA GLN A 311 19.13 -15.14 -3.66
C GLN A 311 19.78 -15.70 -4.91
N THR A 312 19.60 -16.99 -5.13
CA THR A 312 20.02 -17.68 -6.33
C THR A 312 18.87 -18.50 -6.89
N SER A 313 18.80 -18.58 -8.21
CA SER A 313 17.75 -19.32 -8.91
C SER A 313 18.33 -20.12 -10.08
N GLY A 314 17.64 -21.15 -10.48
CA GLY A 314 18.05 -21.95 -11.60
C GLY A 314 16.95 -22.89 -12.09
N THR A 315 17.18 -23.42 -13.28
CA THR A 315 16.31 -24.41 -13.92
C THR A 315 17.13 -25.68 -14.23
N LYS A 316 16.60 -26.84 -13.85
CA LYS A 316 17.20 -28.12 -14.22
C LYS A 316 16.08 -29.10 -14.61
N ASN A 317 16.04 -29.47 -15.86
CA ASN A 317 14.98 -30.32 -16.43
C ASN A 317 13.59 -29.69 -16.20
N LYS A 318 12.75 -30.39 -15.42
CA LYS A 318 11.38 -29.99 -15.08
C LYS A 318 11.29 -29.18 -13.77
N TRP A 319 12.41 -28.89 -13.14
CA TRP A 319 12.51 -28.18 -11.88
C TRP A 319 12.99 -26.77 -12.09
N LEU A 320 12.23 -25.84 -11.53
CA LEU A 320 12.62 -24.44 -11.33
C LEU A 320 12.78 -24.23 -9.82
N TRP A 321 13.84 -23.55 -9.39
CA TRP A 321 14.11 -23.36 -7.97
C TRP A 321 14.71 -21.98 -7.68
N GLN A 322 14.50 -21.52 -6.46
CA GLN A 322 15.10 -20.31 -5.90
C GLN A 322 15.31 -20.48 -4.41
N TYR A 323 16.47 -20.10 -3.93
CA TYR A 323 16.82 -20.04 -2.51
C TYR A 323 17.35 -18.66 -2.17
N GLY A 324 17.09 -18.20 -0.95
CA GLY A 324 17.59 -16.90 -0.52
C GLY A 324 17.67 -16.78 1.00
N ILE A 325 18.47 -15.79 1.40
CA ILE A 325 18.63 -15.37 2.79
C ILE A 325 18.51 -13.84 2.85
N GLU A 326 17.87 -13.33 3.89
CA GLU A 326 17.63 -11.91 4.10
C GLU A 326 17.89 -11.57 5.56
N SER A 327 18.52 -10.43 5.81
CA SER A 327 18.71 -9.89 7.15
C SER A 327 18.39 -8.41 7.17
N ALA A 328 17.77 -7.95 8.24
CA ALA A 328 17.47 -6.53 8.42
C ALA A 328 17.53 -6.14 9.89
N ALA A 329 17.86 -4.88 10.15
CA ALA A 329 17.87 -4.30 11.47
C ALA A 329 17.22 -2.92 11.44
N GLN A 330 16.48 -2.60 12.49
CA GLN A 330 15.82 -1.31 12.72
C GLN A 330 16.22 -0.82 14.10
N HIS A 331 16.48 0.47 14.22
CA HIS A 331 16.73 1.17 15.46
C HIS A 331 15.89 2.44 15.51
N ASP A 332 14.99 2.52 16.48
CA ASP A 332 14.14 3.67 16.74
C ASP A 332 14.59 4.35 18.04
N ALA A 333 14.99 5.62 17.94
CA ALA A 333 15.12 6.51 19.09
C ALA A 333 13.82 7.29 19.20
N ARG A 334 13.04 7.01 20.24
CA ARG A 334 11.71 7.59 20.46
C ARG A 334 11.67 8.39 21.73
N ILE A 335 11.34 9.68 21.61
CA ILE A 335 11.11 10.57 22.73
C ILE A 335 9.70 11.13 22.63
N ARG A 336 8.98 11.19 23.74
CA ARG A 336 7.68 11.88 23.81
C ARG A 336 7.73 12.97 24.87
N PHE A 337 7.03 14.03 24.59
CA PHE A 337 6.88 15.17 25.47
C PHE A 337 5.40 15.53 25.64
N GLU A 338 5.08 16.25 26.69
CA GLU A 338 3.82 16.92 26.75
C GLU A 338 3.65 17.90 25.59
N ASN A 339 2.42 17.99 25.07
CA ASN A 339 2.05 19.02 24.10
C ASN A 339 1.29 20.14 24.80
N ASN A 340 1.97 21.21 25.16
CA ASN A 340 1.39 22.35 25.84
C ASN A 340 0.92 23.39 24.81
N MET A 341 -0.27 23.14 24.19
CA MET A 341 -0.86 23.99 23.14
C MET A 341 0.12 24.25 21.96
N GLY A 342 0.79 23.19 21.51
CA GLY A 342 1.79 23.27 20.44
C GLY A 342 3.23 23.49 20.91
N ALA A 343 3.46 23.91 22.15
CA ALA A 343 4.78 24.01 22.74
C ALA A 343 5.20 22.68 23.39
N LYS A 344 6.48 22.36 23.27
CA LYS A 344 7.08 21.15 23.87
C LYS A 344 7.19 21.33 25.39
N GLY A 345 6.57 20.42 26.15
CA GLY A 345 6.61 20.37 27.61
C GLY A 345 7.60 19.36 28.16
N GLU A 346 7.27 18.75 29.30
CA GLU A 346 8.10 17.76 29.98
C GLU A 346 8.22 16.45 29.19
N GLU A 347 9.33 15.75 29.36
CA GLU A 347 9.57 14.45 28.74
C GLU A 347 8.74 13.37 29.45
N THR A 348 7.95 12.62 28.67
CA THR A 348 7.05 11.60 29.18
C THR A 348 7.44 10.18 28.76
N LEU A 349 8.34 10.04 27.80
CA LEU A 349 8.90 8.76 27.34
C LEU A 349 10.24 9.00 26.66
N HIS A 350 11.24 8.16 26.96
CA HIS A 350 12.53 8.16 26.28
C HIS A 350 13.03 6.72 26.09
N GLN A 351 12.96 6.22 24.85
CA GLN A 351 13.23 4.82 24.56
C GLN A 351 14.14 4.65 23.34
N ASN A 352 15.03 3.66 23.41
CA ASN A 352 15.68 3.05 22.26
C ASN A 352 15.06 1.67 22.00
N GLU A 353 14.49 1.50 20.82
CA GLU A 353 13.84 0.28 20.38
C GLU A 353 14.64 -0.32 19.22
N ARG A 354 14.86 -1.65 19.23
CA ARG A 354 15.60 -2.33 18.17
C ARG A 354 14.85 -3.58 17.72
N PHE A 355 14.85 -3.81 16.42
CA PHE A 355 14.27 -4.99 15.80
C PHE A 355 15.26 -5.60 14.82
N TYR A 356 15.71 -6.82 15.11
CA TYR A 356 16.57 -7.61 14.22
C TYR A 356 15.78 -8.74 13.59
N SER A 357 15.98 -8.96 12.30
CA SER A 357 15.31 -9.98 11.51
C SER A 357 16.32 -10.76 10.68
N LEU A 358 16.18 -12.09 10.67
CA LEU A 358 16.90 -13.01 9.81
C LEU A 358 15.89 -14.00 9.23
N GLY A 359 15.87 -14.16 7.91
CA GLY A 359 14.99 -15.09 7.21
C GLY A 359 15.75 -15.87 6.15
N ALA A 360 15.46 -17.17 6.02
CA ALA A 360 15.93 -18.00 4.94
C ALA A 360 14.73 -18.69 4.27
N TYR A 361 14.75 -18.82 2.94
CA TYR A 361 13.65 -19.41 2.19
C TYR A 361 14.11 -20.23 1.00
N GLY A 362 13.27 -21.18 0.62
CA GLY A 362 13.39 -21.96 -0.60
C GLY A 362 12.05 -22.08 -1.31
N ILE A 363 12.07 -21.94 -2.62
CA ILE A 363 10.90 -22.09 -3.50
C ILE A 363 11.29 -23.09 -4.57
N THR A 364 10.41 -24.06 -4.84
CA THR A 364 10.61 -24.99 -5.95
C THR A 364 9.31 -25.14 -6.73
N GLU A 365 9.45 -25.32 -8.04
CA GLU A 365 8.35 -25.62 -8.93
C GLU A 365 8.73 -26.81 -9.82
N PHE A 366 7.85 -27.80 -9.83
CA PHE A 366 7.97 -29.00 -10.66
C PHE A 366 6.91 -28.98 -11.75
N SER A 367 7.31 -29.14 -13.01
CA SER A 367 6.45 -29.14 -14.17
C SER A 367 6.30 -30.55 -14.74
N TYR A 368 5.05 -31.04 -14.89
CA TYR A 368 4.77 -32.32 -15.50
C TYR A 368 3.48 -32.24 -16.34
N LEU A 369 3.61 -32.39 -17.65
CA LEU A 369 2.49 -32.14 -18.59
C LEU A 369 1.82 -30.80 -18.32
N ASP A 370 0.51 -30.80 -18.10
CA ASP A 370 -0.31 -29.62 -17.80
C ASP A 370 -0.32 -29.25 -16.31
N TRP A 371 0.45 -29.93 -15.48
CA TRP A 371 0.50 -29.73 -14.04
C TRP A 371 1.77 -28.99 -13.63
N ARG A 372 1.61 -28.10 -12.65
CA ARG A 372 2.71 -27.45 -11.95
C ARG A 372 2.49 -27.59 -10.45
N LEU A 373 3.48 -28.10 -9.76
CA LEU A 373 3.52 -28.18 -8.30
C LEU A 373 4.53 -27.17 -7.79
N ARG A 374 4.08 -26.16 -7.05
CA ARG A 374 4.97 -25.20 -6.40
C ARG A 374 4.96 -25.42 -4.90
N THR A 375 6.13 -25.42 -4.27
CA THR A 375 6.30 -25.45 -2.83
C THR A 375 7.19 -24.31 -2.39
N ALA A 376 6.93 -23.75 -1.23
CA ALA A 376 7.83 -22.82 -0.59
C ALA A 376 7.91 -23.11 0.91
N LEU A 377 9.09 -22.90 1.46
CA LEU A 377 9.34 -22.98 2.89
C LEU A 377 10.21 -21.81 3.29
N ARG A 378 9.80 -21.09 4.34
CA ARG A 378 10.57 -20.01 4.91
C ARG A 378 10.66 -20.17 6.42
N ALA A 379 11.83 -19.86 6.98
CA ALA A 379 12.07 -19.76 8.42
C ALA A 379 12.56 -18.35 8.75
N ASP A 380 11.97 -17.74 9.76
CA ASP A 380 12.28 -16.39 10.22
C ASP A 380 12.59 -16.40 11.72
N MET A 381 13.59 -15.59 12.12
CA MET A 381 13.94 -15.31 13.49
C MET A 381 13.97 -13.79 13.70
N HIS A 382 13.38 -13.34 14.80
CA HIS A 382 13.34 -11.93 15.16
C HIS A 382 13.78 -11.76 16.62
N ARG A 383 14.57 -10.72 16.87
CA ARG A 383 14.92 -10.27 18.21
C ARG A 383 14.53 -8.82 18.36
N ILE A 384 13.75 -8.54 19.39
CA ILE A 384 13.25 -7.21 19.72
C ILE A 384 13.81 -6.84 21.06
N THR A 385 14.39 -5.64 21.18
CA THR A 385 14.89 -5.11 22.46
C THR A 385 14.42 -3.68 22.63
N LEU A 386 14.18 -3.31 23.88
CA LEU A 386 13.83 -1.97 24.30
C LEU A 386 14.69 -1.59 25.50
N THR A 387 15.21 -0.36 25.49
CA THR A 387 15.84 0.29 26.65
C THR A 387 15.04 1.57 26.92
N ASP A 388 14.48 1.68 28.10
CA ASP A 388 13.83 2.90 28.60
C ASP A 388 14.82 3.67 29.47
N PHE A 389 14.94 4.98 29.25
CA PHE A 389 15.88 5.84 29.96
C PHE A 389 15.25 6.60 31.12
N LEU A 390 13.91 6.69 31.20
CA LEU A 390 13.22 7.32 32.32
C LEU A 390 13.07 6.35 33.50
N ASP A 391 12.73 5.08 33.23
CA ASP A 391 12.47 4.06 34.25
C ASP A 391 13.58 3.01 34.36
N THR A 392 14.64 3.12 33.56
CA THR A 392 15.74 2.13 33.49
C THR A 392 15.28 0.70 33.16
N ASN A 393 14.08 0.55 32.57
CA ASN A 393 13.53 -0.73 32.18
C ASN A 393 14.14 -1.21 30.86
N THR A 394 14.40 -2.50 30.78
CA THR A 394 14.82 -3.17 29.55
C THR A 394 13.79 -4.23 29.18
N GLY A 395 13.46 -4.30 27.90
CA GLY A 395 12.58 -5.34 27.36
C GLY A 395 13.31 -6.16 26.31
N LYS A 396 13.03 -7.47 26.27
CA LYS A 396 13.55 -8.36 25.23
C LYS A 396 12.46 -9.37 24.84
N LYS A 397 12.30 -9.59 23.53
CA LYS A 397 11.41 -10.62 22.98
C LYS A 397 12.08 -11.28 21.79
N ASP A 398 12.23 -12.61 21.83
CA ASP A 398 12.72 -13.42 20.73
C ASP A 398 11.53 -14.17 20.11
N LEU A 399 11.40 -14.11 18.78
CA LEU A 399 10.31 -14.71 18.02
C LEU A 399 10.86 -15.55 16.89
N ALA A 400 10.20 -16.67 16.58
CA ALA A 400 10.52 -17.51 15.44
C ALA A 400 9.25 -17.97 14.73
N ALA A 401 9.32 -18.11 13.41
CA ALA A 401 8.23 -18.60 12.60
C ALA A 401 8.74 -19.47 11.45
N VAL A 402 7.93 -20.48 11.09
CA VAL A 402 8.14 -21.29 9.88
C VAL A 402 6.87 -21.20 9.05
N SER A 403 7.02 -20.86 7.77
CA SER A 403 5.90 -20.58 6.87
C SER A 403 5.97 -21.47 5.63
N PRO A 404 5.38 -22.67 5.67
CA PRO A 404 5.23 -23.53 4.49
C PRO A 404 4.08 -23.05 3.59
N SER A 405 4.21 -23.28 2.29
CA SER A 405 3.12 -23.19 1.33
C SER A 405 3.26 -24.20 0.20
N ILE A 406 2.13 -24.60 -0.35
CA ILE A 406 2.03 -25.52 -1.48
C ILE A 406 0.94 -25.03 -2.42
N ALA A 407 1.19 -25.09 -3.73
CA ALA A 407 0.20 -24.80 -4.75
C ALA A 407 0.29 -25.82 -5.87
N ILE A 408 -0.88 -26.25 -6.34
CA ILE A 408 -1.03 -27.11 -7.51
C ILE A 408 -1.79 -26.31 -8.55
N HIS A 409 -1.21 -26.16 -9.71
CA HIS A 409 -1.81 -25.49 -10.86
C HIS A 409 -1.99 -26.50 -12.00
N ARG A 410 -3.11 -26.39 -12.72
CA ARG A 410 -3.39 -27.19 -13.90
C ARG A 410 -3.88 -26.32 -15.06
N GLU A 411 -3.29 -26.51 -16.21
CA GLU A 411 -3.77 -25.98 -17.49
C GLU A 411 -4.71 -27.00 -18.14
N PHE A 412 -6.00 -26.67 -18.27
CA PHE A 412 -6.99 -27.54 -18.94
C PHE A 412 -7.04 -27.28 -20.44
N SER A 413 -6.71 -26.06 -20.82
CA SER A 413 -6.57 -25.63 -22.21
C SER A 413 -5.73 -24.36 -22.27
N ARG A 414 -5.33 -23.93 -23.47
CA ARG A 414 -4.64 -22.64 -23.69
C ARG A 414 -5.40 -21.40 -23.17
N PHE A 415 -6.67 -21.54 -22.80
CA PHE A 415 -7.50 -20.43 -22.34
C PHE A 415 -7.93 -20.57 -20.89
N PHE A 416 -7.87 -21.77 -20.34
CA PHE A 416 -8.46 -22.07 -19.04
C PHE A 416 -7.48 -22.83 -18.17
N SER A 417 -7.23 -22.29 -16.98
CA SER A 417 -6.42 -22.94 -15.94
C SER A 417 -7.03 -22.72 -14.56
N SER A 418 -6.64 -23.56 -13.61
CA SER A 418 -7.00 -23.36 -12.21
C SER A 418 -5.85 -23.76 -11.30
N TYR A 419 -5.91 -23.26 -10.06
CA TYR A 419 -4.98 -23.66 -9.02
C TYR A 419 -5.69 -23.82 -7.68
N VAL A 420 -5.11 -24.66 -6.84
CA VAL A 420 -5.41 -24.75 -5.41
C VAL A 420 -4.13 -24.45 -4.67
N ARG A 421 -4.21 -23.58 -3.67
CA ARG A 421 -3.08 -23.22 -2.82
C ARG A 421 -3.46 -23.37 -1.37
N TRP A 422 -2.54 -23.86 -0.56
CA TRP A 422 -2.55 -23.77 0.89
C TRP A 422 -1.25 -23.14 1.37
N GLY A 423 -1.33 -22.31 2.41
CA GLY A 423 -0.15 -21.72 3.00
C GLY A 423 -0.41 -21.19 4.40
N THR A 424 0.67 -20.91 5.11
CA THR A 424 0.63 -20.28 6.42
C THR A 424 1.27 -18.89 6.39
N GLY A 425 0.95 -18.08 7.37
CA GLY A 425 1.52 -16.75 7.53
C GLY A 425 1.57 -16.35 9.00
N PHE A 426 2.43 -15.38 9.29
CA PHE A 426 2.51 -14.78 10.62
C PHE A 426 2.68 -13.27 10.50
N GLU A 427 2.35 -12.58 11.58
CA GLU A 427 2.60 -11.16 11.74
C GLU A 427 3.03 -10.88 13.16
N THR A 428 4.20 -10.26 13.31
CA THR A 428 4.74 -9.86 14.62
C THR A 428 4.05 -8.59 15.11
N PRO A 429 3.94 -8.37 16.43
CA PRO A 429 3.70 -7.02 16.92
C PRO A 429 4.80 -6.06 16.44
N SER A 430 4.45 -4.82 16.12
CA SER A 430 5.43 -3.76 15.81
C SER A 430 6.04 -3.18 17.08
N LEU A 431 7.12 -2.43 16.92
CA LEU A 431 7.73 -1.69 18.02
C LEU A 431 6.72 -0.75 18.69
N ASN A 432 5.93 -0.01 17.91
CA ASN A 432 4.89 0.88 18.44
C ASN A 432 3.77 0.13 19.19
N GLU A 433 3.38 -1.06 18.73
CA GLU A 433 2.36 -1.87 19.40
C GLU A 433 2.87 -2.45 20.73
N LEU A 434 4.16 -2.83 20.78
CA LEU A 434 4.80 -3.32 21.99
C LEU A 434 5.05 -2.22 23.02
N SER A 435 5.47 -1.03 22.56
CA SER A 435 5.74 0.12 23.44
C SER A 435 4.46 0.72 24.04
N ALA A 436 3.28 0.44 23.47
CA ALA A 436 1.99 0.81 24.03
C ALA A 436 1.58 -0.17 25.13
N ASN A 437 2.13 0.02 26.35
CA ASN A 437 1.86 -0.86 27.48
C ASN A 437 0.58 -0.47 28.22
N PRO A 438 -0.48 -1.31 28.22
CA PRO A 438 -1.78 -0.98 28.83
C PRO A 438 -1.74 -0.93 30.36
N SER A 439 -0.67 -1.36 31.00
CA SER A 439 -0.49 -1.22 32.46
C SER A 439 -0.17 0.22 32.89
N GLY A 440 0.05 1.13 31.95
CA GLY A 440 0.51 2.49 32.21
C GLY A 440 1.99 2.61 32.62
N LYS A 441 2.70 1.47 32.66
CA LYS A 441 4.14 1.42 32.94
C LYS A 441 4.90 1.53 31.63
N THR A 442 6.14 2.00 31.71
CA THR A 442 7.07 1.96 30.59
C THR A 442 7.49 0.52 30.27
N GLY A 443 8.13 0.32 29.15
CA GLY A 443 8.59 -0.99 28.69
C GLY A 443 7.58 -1.69 27.77
N PHE A 444 7.89 -2.94 27.38
CA PHE A 444 7.08 -3.70 26.43
C PHE A 444 5.80 -4.25 27.02
N ASN A 445 4.74 -4.25 26.22
CA ASN A 445 3.58 -5.11 26.42
C ASN A 445 3.97 -6.56 26.09
N ASN A 446 4.55 -7.26 27.06
CA ASN A 446 5.02 -8.64 26.90
C ASN A 446 3.89 -9.65 26.63
N ALA A 447 2.64 -9.29 26.90
CA ALA A 447 1.47 -10.14 26.64
C ALA A 447 1.12 -10.25 25.15
N LEU A 448 1.63 -9.34 24.30
CA LEU A 448 1.37 -9.41 22.87
C LEU A 448 2.17 -10.54 22.21
N GLU A 449 1.44 -11.45 21.56
CA GLU A 449 1.99 -12.55 20.78
C GLU A 449 1.80 -12.34 19.27
N PRO A 450 2.67 -12.92 18.43
CA PRO A 450 2.46 -12.90 16.99
C PRO A 450 1.13 -13.56 16.60
N GLN A 451 0.41 -12.96 15.68
CA GLN A 451 -0.72 -13.64 15.04
C GLN A 451 -0.22 -14.66 14.01
N LYS A 452 -0.93 -15.79 13.90
CA LYS A 452 -0.62 -16.89 12.98
C LYS A 452 -1.83 -17.24 12.14
N SER A 453 -1.63 -17.35 10.85
CA SER A 453 -2.70 -17.57 9.89
C SER A 453 -2.47 -18.81 9.04
N SER A 454 -3.56 -19.44 8.59
CA SER A 454 -3.56 -20.50 7.59
C SER A 454 -4.66 -20.22 6.58
N GLU A 455 -4.34 -20.30 5.29
CA GLU A 455 -5.24 -19.97 4.19
C GLU A 455 -5.28 -21.10 3.16
N THR A 456 -6.49 -21.38 2.66
CA THR A 456 -6.72 -22.18 1.44
C THR A 456 -7.36 -21.28 0.40
N GLU A 457 -6.88 -21.37 -0.82
CA GLU A 457 -7.34 -20.59 -1.96
C GLU A 457 -7.56 -21.50 -3.17
N LEU A 458 -8.67 -21.25 -3.91
CA LEU A 458 -8.96 -21.82 -5.21
C LEU A 458 -9.07 -20.68 -6.23
N GLY A 459 -8.25 -20.71 -7.26
CA GLY A 459 -8.30 -19.75 -8.36
C GLY A 459 -8.66 -20.39 -9.68
N ILE A 460 -9.46 -19.69 -10.46
CA ILE A 460 -9.87 -20.05 -11.82
C ILE A 460 -9.46 -18.89 -12.73
N LEU A 461 -8.72 -19.19 -13.77
CA LEU A 461 -8.16 -18.21 -14.69
C LEU A 461 -8.66 -18.50 -16.10
N PHE A 462 -9.17 -17.46 -16.74
CA PHE A 462 -9.57 -17.50 -18.15
C PHE A 462 -8.78 -16.42 -18.90
N ARG A 463 -8.04 -16.79 -19.95
CA ARG A 463 -7.23 -15.88 -20.77
C ARG A 463 -7.50 -16.10 -22.24
N LYS A 464 -7.99 -15.07 -22.92
CA LYS A 464 -8.15 -15.03 -24.36
C LYS A 464 -7.70 -13.66 -24.86
N LYS A 465 -7.18 -13.55 -26.08
CA LYS A 465 -6.53 -12.36 -26.66
C LYS A 465 -7.18 -10.99 -26.31
N LYS A 466 -8.50 -10.93 -26.13
CA LYS A 466 -9.26 -9.70 -25.86
C LYS A 466 -10.01 -9.70 -24.52
N PHE A 467 -9.90 -10.79 -23.77
CA PHE A 467 -10.63 -10.94 -22.51
C PHE A 467 -9.85 -11.86 -21.58
N ASP A 468 -9.49 -11.36 -20.43
CA ASP A 468 -8.95 -12.13 -19.32
C ASP A 468 -9.78 -11.88 -18.06
N ALA A 469 -9.94 -12.93 -17.28
CA ALA A 469 -10.66 -12.86 -16.03
C ALA A 469 -10.10 -13.88 -15.03
N SER A 470 -10.15 -13.55 -13.77
CA SER A 470 -9.85 -14.46 -12.66
C SER A 470 -10.97 -14.47 -11.63
N LEU A 471 -11.28 -15.65 -11.11
CA LEU A 471 -12.22 -15.87 -10.02
C LEU A 471 -11.48 -16.61 -8.91
N THR A 472 -11.44 -16.02 -7.72
CA THR A 472 -10.74 -16.58 -6.57
C THR A 472 -11.69 -16.78 -5.39
N PHE A 473 -11.60 -17.93 -4.75
CA PHE A 473 -12.24 -18.25 -3.47
C PHE A 473 -11.16 -18.42 -2.43
N PHE A 474 -11.31 -17.78 -1.28
CA PHE A 474 -10.35 -17.91 -0.18
C PHE A 474 -11.03 -18.18 1.16
N TYR A 475 -10.32 -18.91 2.01
CA TYR A 475 -10.70 -19.21 3.38
C TYR A 475 -9.47 -19.18 4.29
N THR A 476 -9.46 -18.25 5.25
CA THR A 476 -8.34 -18.02 6.15
C THR A 476 -8.80 -18.11 7.60
N LYS A 477 -8.03 -18.78 8.44
CA LYS A 477 -8.12 -18.77 9.91
C LYS A 477 -6.90 -18.09 10.50
N THR A 478 -7.10 -17.15 11.41
CA THR A 478 -6.03 -16.47 12.15
C THR A 478 -6.22 -16.70 13.63
N LYS A 479 -5.16 -17.11 14.32
CA LYS A 479 -5.09 -17.22 15.78
C LYS A 479 -4.31 -16.04 16.33
N ASN A 480 -4.66 -15.64 17.57
CA ASN A 480 -4.02 -14.52 18.26
C ASN A 480 -4.11 -13.22 17.47
N GLU A 481 -5.25 -12.93 16.85
CA GLU A 481 -5.48 -11.67 16.14
C GLU A 481 -5.15 -10.49 17.03
N ILE A 482 -4.34 -9.55 16.56
CA ILE A 482 -3.99 -8.32 17.29
C ILE A 482 -5.02 -7.25 16.94
N LEU A 483 -5.69 -6.68 17.94
CA LEU A 483 -6.62 -5.57 17.75
C LEU A 483 -6.30 -4.40 18.65
N PRO A 484 -6.51 -3.14 18.16
CA PRO A 484 -6.38 -1.95 18.98
C PRO A 484 -7.58 -1.79 19.94
N PHE A 485 -7.33 -1.14 21.07
CA PHE A 485 -8.32 -0.64 22.01
C PHE A 485 -7.79 0.60 22.73
N GLU A 486 -8.67 1.40 23.31
CA GLU A 486 -8.32 2.55 24.14
C GLU A 486 -8.69 2.30 25.59
N LEU A 487 -7.99 2.97 26.49
CA LEU A 487 -8.29 3.01 27.92
C LEU A 487 -8.80 4.41 28.31
N GLU A 488 -9.80 4.46 29.20
CA GLU A 488 -10.33 5.73 29.71
C GLU A 488 -9.27 6.57 30.45
N THR A 489 -8.31 5.89 31.08
CA THR A 489 -7.17 6.51 31.77
C THR A 489 -6.18 7.17 30.83
N PHE A 490 -6.17 6.80 29.53
CA PHE A 490 -5.27 7.32 28.51
C PHE A 490 -6.04 7.66 27.21
N PRO A 491 -6.93 8.64 27.23
CA PRO A 491 -7.80 8.97 26.10
C PRO A 491 -6.98 9.42 24.88
N GLY A 492 -7.32 8.85 23.71
CA GLY A 492 -6.64 9.14 22.44
C GLY A 492 -5.39 8.29 22.18
N GLN A 493 -4.98 7.44 23.15
CA GLN A 493 -3.87 6.51 23.00
C GLN A 493 -4.39 5.10 22.69
N ASN A 494 -3.88 4.50 21.61
CA ASN A 494 -4.19 3.12 21.28
C ASN A 494 -3.26 2.14 22.00
N PHE A 495 -3.85 1.11 22.60
CA PHE A 495 -3.20 -0.08 23.12
C PHE A 495 -3.59 -1.29 22.28
N TYR A 496 -2.89 -2.40 22.43
CA TYR A 496 -3.10 -3.58 21.61
C TYR A 496 -3.21 -4.84 22.48
N LYS A 497 -4.06 -5.75 22.06
CA LYS A 497 -4.22 -7.07 22.68
C LYS A 497 -4.47 -8.15 21.65
N ASN A 498 -4.07 -9.37 21.96
CA ASN A 498 -4.50 -10.53 21.20
C ASN A 498 -5.94 -10.89 21.58
N ILE A 499 -6.75 -11.11 20.55
CA ILE A 499 -8.07 -11.78 20.69
C ILE A 499 -7.94 -13.21 20.18
N GLY A 500 -8.93 -14.06 20.44
CA GLY A 500 -8.91 -15.47 20.04
C GLY A 500 -8.70 -15.71 18.55
N GLN A 501 -9.62 -16.40 17.92
CA GLN A 501 -9.55 -16.74 16.50
C GLN A 501 -10.43 -15.79 15.67
N THR A 502 -9.95 -15.49 14.47
CA THR A 502 -10.76 -14.82 13.44
C THR A 502 -10.81 -15.67 12.17
N THR A 503 -11.88 -15.48 11.39
CA THR A 503 -12.10 -16.17 10.13
C THR A 503 -12.32 -15.13 9.03
N ARG A 504 -11.65 -15.33 7.91
CA ARG A 504 -11.80 -14.52 6.69
C ARG A 504 -12.15 -15.45 5.55
N LYS A 505 -13.23 -15.19 4.85
CA LYS A 505 -13.62 -15.95 3.65
C LYS A 505 -14.27 -15.03 2.63
N GLY A 506 -14.06 -15.32 1.36
CA GLY A 506 -14.64 -14.47 0.32
C GLY A 506 -14.43 -14.95 -1.08
N ILE A 507 -14.95 -14.13 -1.99
CA ILE A 507 -14.87 -14.31 -3.44
C ILE A 507 -14.29 -13.03 -4.02
N GLU A 508 -13.35 -13.17 -4.94
CA GLU A 508 -12.75 -12.09 -5.72
C GLU A 508 -12.92 -12.40 -7.20
N LEU A 509 -13.42 -11.43 -7.95
CA LEU A 509 -13.55 -11.48 -9.41
C LEU A 509 -12.86 -10.25 -9.97
N GLU A 510 -12.00 -10.43 -10.94
CA GLU A 510 -11.41 -9.34 -11.72
C GLU A 510 -11.29 -9.74 -13.17
N GLY A 511 -11.23 -8.76 -14.05
CA GLY A 511 -11.03 -9.02 -15.46
C GLY A 511 -10.79 -7.75 -16.27
N ASN A 512 -10.28 -7.99 -17.46
CA ASN A 512 -9.98 -6.98 -18.45
C ASN A 512 -10.60 -7.39 -19.80
N TRP A 513 -11.33 -6.49 -20.41
CA TRP A 513 -12.02 -6.73 -21.68
C TRP A 513 -11.71 -5.63 -22.70
N GLN A 514 -10.93 -5.98 -23.70
CA GLN A 514 -10.74 -5.15 -24.87
C GLN A 514 -11.92 -5.32 -25.83
N PHE A 515 -13.00 -4.59 -25.61
CA PHE A 515 -14.24 -4.71 -26.41
C PHE A 515 -14.11 -4.10 -27.81
N ALA A 516 -13.18 -3.17 -28.01
CA ALA A 516 -12.82 -2.58 -29.31
C ALA A 516 -11.30 -2.40 -29.41
N ILE A 517 -10.78 -2.10 -30.59
CA ILE A 517 -9.34 -1.78 -30.78
C ILE A 517 -8.94 -0.59 -29.88
N SER A 518 -9.85 0.35 -29.71
CA SER A 518 -9.65 1.60 -28.96
C SER A 518 -10.35 1.61 -27.60
N GLY A 519 -11.00 0.51 -27.20
CA GLY A 519 -11.82 0.47 -25.98
C GLY A 519 -11.42 -0.67 -25.04
N ASN A 520 -11.23 -0.35 -23.78
CA ASN A 520 -10.89 -1.29 -22.71
C ASN A 520 -11.77 -1.09 -21.49
N LEU A 521 -12.23 -2.19 -20.88
CA LEU A 521 -12.97 -2.23 -19.63
C LEU A 521 -12.23 -3.13 -18.65
N THR A 522 -11.73 -2.55 -17.57
CA THR A 522 -11.23 -3.30 -16.41
C THR A 522 -12.31 -3.28 -15.33
N PHE A 523 -12.54 -4.41 -14.69
CA PHE A 523 -13.51 -4.51 -13.60
C PHE A 523 -12.99 -5.39 -12.47
N SER A 524 -13.41 -5.09 -11.26
CA SER A 524 -13.14 -5.91 -10.08
C SER A 524 -14.35 -5.93 -9.15
N TYR A 525 -14.56 -7.06 -8.50
CA TYR A 525 -15.56 -7.24 -7.47
C TYR A 525 -15.02 -8.14 -6.38
N SER A 526 -15.30 -7.80 -5.14
CA SER A 526 -15.05 -8.69 -4.01
C SER A 526 -16.20 -8.69 -3.02
N ARG A 527 -16.43 -9.87 -2.44
CA ARG A 527 -17.33 -10.07 -1.32
C ARG A 527 -16.64 -10.88 -0.25
N GLY A 528 -16.52 -10.35 0.96
CA GLY A 528 -15.85 -11.01 2.06
C GLY A 528 -16.67 -11.00 3.36
N HIS A 529 -16.41 -12.03 4.19
CA HIS A 529 -16.87 -12.12 5.56
C HIS A 529 -15.63 -12.25 6.46
N TYR A 530 -15.46 -11.30 7.37
CA TYR A 530 -14.29 -11.12 8.21
C TYR A 530 -14.76 -11.05 9.66
N GLN A 531 -14.68 -12.17 10.40
CA GLN A 531 -15.38 -12.30 11.67
C GLN A 531 -14.49 -12.87 12.78
N THR A 532 -14.75 -12.43 14.00
CA THR A 532 -14.25 -13.04 15.24
C THR A 532 -15.01 -14.33 15.57
N GLU A 533 -14.55 -15.10 16.55
CA GLU A 533 -15.27 -16.28 17.09
C GLU A 533 -16.66 -15.93 17.60
N THR A 534 -16.86 -14.73 18.13
CA THR A 534 -18.15 -14.22 18.59
C THR A 534 -19.05 -13.71 17.45
N LYS A 535 -18.69 -13.99 16.18
CA LYS A 535 -19.38 -13.56 14.96
C LYS A 535 -19.48 -12.04 14.78
N LYS A 536 -18.69 -11.27 15.51
CA LYS A 536 -18.51 -9.83 15.25
C LYS A 536 -17.63 -9.64 14.03
N GLU A 537 -17.97 -8.66 13.20
CA GLU A 537 -17.18 -8.30 12.02
C GLU A 537 -15.94 -7.50 12.42
N LEU A 538 -14.83 -7.74 11.72
CA LEU A 538 -13.64 -6.94 11.93
C LEU A 538 -13.90 -5.49 11.52
N PRO A 539 -13.47 -4.51 12.34
CA PRO A 539 -13.74 -3.11 12.07
C PRO A 539 -13.00 -2.61 10.83
N ASN A 540 -13.56 -1.61 10.18
CA ASN A 540 -13.01 -0.93 9.01
C ASN A 540 -12.77 -1.82 7.78
N VAL A 541 -13.41 -3.00 7.68
CA VAL A 541 -13.32 -3.90 6.53
C VAL A 541 -14.66 -3.95 5.81
N PRO A 542 -14.77 -3.43 4.56
CA PRO A 542 -16.01 -3.48 3.80
C PRO A 542 -16.33 -4.90 3.34
N LYS A 543 -17.63 -5.28 3.39
CA LYS A 543 -18.10 -6.60 2.93
C LYS A 543 -18.09 -6.74 1.42
N HIS A 544 -18.34 -5.66 0.71
CA HIS A 544 -18.44 -5.61 -0.75
C HIS A 544 -17.60 -4.47 -1.27
N GLN A 545 -16.91 -4.72 -2.34
CA GLN A 545 -16.22 -3.69 -3.10
C GLN A 545 -16.41 -3.99 -4.59
N PHE A 546 -16.63 -2.95 -5.36
CA PHE A 546 -16.74 -3.02 -6.81
C PHE A 546 -16.00 -1.82 -7.41
N ALA A 547 -15.21 -2.06 -8.45
CA ALA A 547 -14.57 -0.98 -9.20
C ALA A 547 -14.58 -1.31 -10.70
N THR A 548 -14.71 -0.27 -11.52
CA THR A 548 -14.54 -0.37 -12.97
C THR A 548 -13.71 0.78 -13.50
N THR A 549 -12.98 0.50 -14.56
CA THR A 549 -12.27 1.50 -15.35
C THR A 549 -12.61 1.28 -16.81
N LEU A 550 -13.37 2.19 -17.39
CA LEU A 550 -13.66 2.22 -18.83
C LEU A 550 -12.72 3.22 -19.48
N GLN A 551 -11.93 2.76 -20.44
CA GLN A 551 -11.03 3.61 -21.22
C GLN A 551 -11.42 3.55 -22.70
N GLN A 552 -11.49 4.70 -23.35
CA GLN A 552 -11.76 4.84 -24.78
C GLN A 552 -10.72 5.76 -25.42
N HIS A 553 -9.98 5.24 -26.37
CA HIS A 553 -9.05 6.03 -27.19
C HIS A 553 -9.81 6.60 -28.40
N ILE A 554 -9.68 7.90 -28.62
CA ILE A 554 -10.31 8.65 -29.72
C ILE A 554 -9.24 9.53 -30.35
N GLY A 555 -8.62 9.05 -31.42
CA GLY A 555 -7.47 9.72 -32.05
C GLY A 555 -6.31 9.90 -31.06
N LYS A 556 -5.95 11.14 -30.76
CA LYS A 556 -4.89 11.49 -29.79
C LYS A 556 -5.39 11.64 -28.35
N SER A 557 -6.67 11.43 -28.13
CA SER A 557 -7.29 11.58 -26.82
C SER A 557 -7.61 10.23 -26.20
N THR A 558 -7.56 10.14 -24.88
CA THR A 558 -8.06 9.02 -24.08
C THR A 558 -9.06 9.55 -23.09
N LEU A 559 -10.28 9.03 -23.14
CA LEU A 559 -11.31 9.25 -22.12
C LEU A 559 -11.27 8.07 -21.15
N ALA A 560 -11.25 8.34 -19.87
CA ALA A 560 -11.35 7.33 -18.82
C ALA A 560 -12.47 7.67 -17.85
N LEU A 561 -13.27 6.65 -17.50
CA LEU A 561 -14.29 6.70 -16.44
C LEU A 561 -13.94 5.64 -15.41
N HIS A 562 -13.65 6.08 -14.19
CA HIS A 562 -13.41 5.20 -13.05
C HIS A 562 -14.64 5.22 -12.14
N THR A 563 -15.14 4.07 -11.74
CA THR A 563 -16.21 3.99 -10.74
C THR A 563 -15.78 3.08 -9.60
N ARG A 564 -16.19 3.44 -8.39
CA ARG A 564 -15.91 2.66 -7.19
C ARG A 564 -17.13 2.65 -6.28
N SER A 565 -17.47 1.47 -5.77
CA SER A 565 -18.50 1.27 -4.75
C SER A 565 -17.90 0.50 -3.58
N VAL A 566 -18.07 1.02 -2.37
CA VAL A 566 -17.59 0.42 -1.12
C VAL A 566 -18.79 0.15 -0.22
N GLY A 567 -18.97 -1.11 0.14
CA GLY A 567 -20.07 -1.57 0.99
C GLY A 567 -20.00 -1.03 2.42
N ALA A 568 -21.11 -1.14 3.13
CA ALA A 568 -21.18 -0.81 4.54
C ALA A 568 -20.21 -1.67 5.36
N ARG A 569 -19.70 -1.10 6.45
CA ARG A 569 -18.78 -1.72 7.41
C ARG A 569 -19.06 -1.23 8.83
N PHE A 570 -18.40 -1.79 9.83
CA PHE A 570 -18.43 -1.26 11.19
C PHE A 570 -17.10 -0.55 11.52
N ALA A 571 -17.18 0.50 12.34
CA ALA A 571 -16.01 1.22 12.79
C ALA A 571 -15.42 0.67 14.10
N ASP A 572 -16.19 -0.14 14.85
CA ASP A 572 -15.88 -0.66 16.18
C ASP A 572 -15.90 -2.20 16.24
N ASN A 573 -15.16 -2.73 17.21
CA ASN A 573 -15.09 -4.17 17.48
C ASN A 573 -16.44 -4.76 17.93
N GLU A 574 -17.34 -3.96 18.51
CA GLU A 574 -18.65 -4.38 19.01
C GLU A 574 -19.76 -4.33 17.94
N ASN A 575 -19.44 -3.84 16.74
CA ASN A 575 -20.37 -3.67 15.61
C ASN A 575 -21.58 -2.77 15.95
N LYS A 576 -21.39 -1.76 16.79
CA LYS A 576 -22.42 -0.80 17.18
C LYS A 576 -22.42 0.47 16.33
N VAL A 577 -21.33 0.74 15.61
CA VAL A 577 -21.15 1.96 14.82
C VAL A 577 -21.04 1.62 13.33
N PRO A 578 -22.18 1.65 12.60
CA PRO A 578 -22.17 1.39 11.17
C PRO A 578 -21.57 2.57 10.40
N VAL A 579 -20.76 2.26 9.38
CA VAL A 579 -20.28 3.18 8.36
C VAL A 579 -21.06 2.91 7.09
N PRO A 580 -21.80 3.90 6.55
CA PRO A 580 -22.61 3.71 5.35
C PRO A 580 -21.79 3.29 4.13
N HIS A 581 -22.44 2.63 3.19
CA HIS A 581 -21.88 2.41 1.85
C HIS A 581 -21.76 3.75 1.10
N PHE A 582 -20.86 3.79 0.14
CA PHE A 582 -20.76 4.93 -0.78
C PHE A 582 -20.31 4.45 -2.17
N TRP A 583 -20.49 5.32 -3.15
CA TRP A 583 -19.93 5.14 -4.48
C TRP A 583 -19.39 6.47 -5.00
N THR A 584 -18.36 6.40 -5.84
CA THR A 584 -17.77 7.57 -6.51
C THR A 584 -17.53 7.25 -7.97
N ALA A 585 -17.49 8.28 -8.80
CA ALA A 585 -17.11 8.20 -10.18
C ALA A 585 -16.17 9.35 -10.53
N ASP A 586 -15.10 9.03 -11.26
CA ASP A 586 -14.07 9.98 -11.70
C ASP A 586 -13.99 9.95 -13.23
N VAL A 587 -13.89 11.11 -13.84
CA VAL A 587 -13.75 11.27 -15.29
C VAL A 587 -12.45 11.97 -15.59
N THR A 588 -11.67 11.41 -16.52
CA THR A 588 -10.40 11.98 -16.96
C THR A 588 -10.32 11.97 -18.48
N ILE A 589 -9.86 13.05 -19.05
CA ILE A 589 -9.54 13.20 -20.47
C ILE A 589 -8.05 13.53 -20.59
N LYS A 590 -7.31 12.67 -21.29
CA LYS A 590 -5.91 12.92 -21.66
C LYS A 590 -5.85 13.21 -23.16
N HIS A 591 -5.25 14.31 -23.56
CA HIS A 591 -4.98 14.64 -24.96
C HIS A 591 -3.48 14.73 -25.18
N ASN A 592 -2.95 13.94 -26.12
CA ASN A 592 -1.55 13.96 -26.51
C ASN A 592 -1.35 14.90 -27.72
N TRP A 593 -0.43 15.85 -27.59
CA TRP A 593 -0.11 16.81 -28.65
C TRP A 593 1.41 16.86 -28.86
N ARG A 594 1.88 16.21 -29.94
CA ARG A 594 3.34 16.06 -30.23
C ARG A 594 4.07 15.45 -29.01
N LYS A 595 4.96 16.25 -28.39
CA LYS A 595 5.74 15.89 -27.19
C LYS A 595 5.08 16.37 -25.88
N SER A 596 3.81 16.74 -25.92
CA SER A 596 3.10 17.25 -24.74
C SER A 596 1.83 16.45 -24.51
N ALA A 597 1.37 16.38 -23.27
CA ALA A 597 0.08 15.82 -22.90
C ALA A 597 -0.64 16.79 -21.97
N LEU A 598 -1.94 16.96 -22.21
CA LEU A 598 -2.87 17.67 -21.35
C LEU A 598 -3.81 16.65 -20.71
N VAL A 599 -3.91 16.66 -19.39
CA VAL A 599 -4.86 15.83 -18.64
C VAL A 599 -5.80 16.74 -17.87
N ILE A 600 -7.09 16.57 -18.09
CA ILE A 600 -8.16 17.27 -17.34
C ILE A 600 -9.00 16.20 -16.69
N GLY A 601 -9.31 16.36 -15.41
CA GLY A 601 -10.14 15.40 -14.70
C GLY A 601 -11.01 16.03 -13.63
N VAL A 602 -12.04 15.27 -13.27
CA VAL A 602 -12.93 15.56 -12.15
C VAL A 602 -13.08 14.27 -11.35
N ASN A 603 -12.57 14.27 -10.14
CA ASN A 603 -12.78 13.20 -9.17
C ASN A 603 -14.12 13.41 -8.46
N ASN A 604 -14.77 12.28 -8.10
CA ASN A 604 -16.07 12.28 -7.43
C ASN A 604 -17.09 13.20 -8.13
N ILE A 605 -17.30 13.00 -9.43
CA ILE A 605 -18.17 13.86 -10.26
C ILE A 605 -19.61 13.94 -9.75
N ALA A 606 -20.08 12.88 -9.07
CA ALA A 606 -21.40 12.82 -8.45
C ALA A 606 -21.51 13.64 -7.15
N ASP A 607 -20.43 14.23 -6.66
CA ASP A 607 -20.36 14.98 -5.40
C ASP A 607 -20.81 14.17 -4.18
N THR A 608 -20.54 12.86 -4.21
CA THR A 608 -20.91 11.94 -3.13
C THR A 608 -20.21 12.31 -1.84
N GLN A 609 -20.99 12.50 -0.78
CA GLN A 609 -20.47 12.72 0.57
C GLN A 609 -20.30 11.39 1.28
N TYR A 610 -19.07 11.12 1.77
CA TYR A 610 -18.76 9.93 2.52
C TYR A 610 -17.70 10.21 3.61
N PHE A 611 -17.41 9.22 4.44
CA PHE A 611 -16.36 9.29 5.44
C PHE A 611 -15.19 8.42 5.02
N ASP A 612 -14.01 9.02 4.98
CA ASP A 612 -12.76 8.31 4.69
C ASP A 612 -12.38 7.41 5.87
N ASN A 613 -12.64 7.90 7.09
CA ASN A 613 -12.41 7.18 8.32
C ASN A 613 -13.41 7.56 9.40
N ILE A 614 -13.64 6.68 10.38
CA ILE A 614 -14.37 6.95 11.62
C ILE A 614 -13.58 6.37 12.77
N ARG A 615 -13.29 7.20 13.79
CA ARG A 615 -12.61 6.79 15.02
C ARG A 615 -13.59 6.76 16.18
N ILE A 616 -13.36 5.85 17.11
CA ILE A 616 -14.13 5.73 18.34
C ILE A 616 -13.14 5.77 19.47
N ASN A 617 -13.34 6.71 20.42
CA ASN A 617 -12.51 6.80 21.61
C ASN A 617 -12.97 5.86 22.74
N ALA A 618 -12.18 5.77 23.82
CA ALA A 618 -12.45 4.93 24.98
C ALA A 618 -13.83 5.19 25.63
N PHE A 619 -14.35 6.42 25.52
CA PHE A 619 -15.65 6.82 26.06
C PHE A 619 -16.82 6.58 25.08
N GLY A 620 -16.59 5.88 23.95
CA GLY A 620 -17.59 5.63 22.92
C GLY A 620 -17.94 6.85 22.04
N GLY A 621 -17.20 7.96 22.18
CA GLY A 621 -17.32 9.13 21.31
C GLY A 621 -16.93 8.80 19.88
N ARG A 622 -17.76 9.20 18.91
CA ARG A 622 -17.58 8.93 17.48
C ARG A 622 -17.03 10.16 16.79
N PHE A 623 -15.95 9.98 16.06
CA PHE A 623 -15.26 11.04 15.35
C PHE A 623 -15.13 10.68 13.87
N TYR A 624 -15.78 11.46 13.04
CA TYR A 624 -15.91 11.27 11.60
C TYR A 624 -14.85 12.10 10.87
N GLU A 625 -14.17 11.49 9.92
CA GLU A 625 -13.25 12.17 8.99
C GLU A 625 -13.93 12.27 7.62
N PRO A 626 -14.54 13.43 7.28
CA PRO A 626 -15.19 13.62 5.99
C PRO A 626 -14.18 13.58 4.85
N ALA A 627 -14.46 12.74 3.86
CA ALA A 627 -13.71 12.73 2.60
C ALA A 627 -14.04 13.98 1.76
N ALA A 628 -13.12 14.34 0.88
CA ALA A 628 -13.37 15.40 -0.08
C ALA A 628 -14.51 15.05 -1.04
N THR A 629 -15.27 16.07 -1.38
CA THR A 629 -16.34 16.00 -2.39
C THR A 629 -15.74 16.13 -3.79
N ARG A 630 -16.47 16.69 -4.76
CA ARG A 630 -15.98 16.87 -6.13
C ARG A 630 -14.69 17.67 -6.19
N GLN A 631 -13.73 17.24 -7.02
CA GLN A 631 -12.43 17.86 -7.22
C GLN A 631 -12.07 17.91 -8.70
N ALA A 632 -11.81 19.09 -9.22
CA ALA A 632 -11.30 19.27 -10.58
C ALA A 632 -9.77 19.43 -10.56
N PHE A 633 -9.12 18.97 -11.63
CA PHE A 633 -7.68 19.16 -11.81
C PHE A 633 -7.28 19.30 -13.28
N LEU A 634 -6.16 19.94 -13.48
CA LEU A 634 -5.49 20.10 -14.77
C LEU A 634 -4.03 19.69 -14.60
N ARG A 635 -3.50 18.88 -15.54
CA ARG A 635 -2.09 18.51 -15.58
C ARG A 635 -1.55 18.68 -17.00
N VAL A 636 -0.42 19.33 -17.12
CA VAL A 636 0.34 19.48 -18.36
C VAL A 636 1.66 18.75 -18.22
N VAL A 637 1.98 17.91 -19.19
CA VAL A 637 3.28 17.23 -19.28
C VAL A 637 3.93 17.64 -20.59
N VAL A 638 5.19 18.07 -20.54
CA VAL A 638 5.99 18.43 -21.70
C VAL A 638 7.25 17.55 -21.71
N SER A 639 7.47 16.84 -22.82
CA SER A 639 8.66 16.02 -23.06
C SER A 639 9.57 16.67 -24.11
N PHE A 640 10.88 16.58 -23.93
CA PHE A 640 11.88 17.21 -24.78
C PHE A 640 12.76 16.17 -25.51
#